data_598b9b3e0f3bb20f936256d576a63160
#
_entry.id   598b9b3e0f3bb20f936256d576a63160
#
_cell.length_a   1.000
_cell.length_b   1.000
_cell.length_c   1.000
_cell.angle_alpha   90.00
_cell.angle_beta   90.00
_cell.angle_gamma   90.00
#
_symmetry.space_group_name_H-M   'P 1'
#
loop_
_entity.id
_entity.type
_entity.pdbx_description
1 polymer ?
#
loop_
_entity_poly.entity_id
_entity_poly.type
_entity_poly.pdbx_seq_one_letter_code
_entity_poly.pdbx_strand_id
1 'polypeptide(L)'
;MKALAVTGLLLSLAIDPVNAAGNDDRNFFETRVRPLLIKHCLACHGSKKQESGLRLDTRAGWARGGELGPALVPGKPSDSRLIQAVTYSDPSLKMPPRGKLSPTEIADLTRWIQRGAFDPRKLTPDTATAKRMTLKQARSFWAFRPLTAPRVPKTPDTTSIQTPVDAFVWERLHHHGLSAVAPADKRTLIRRATFDLTGLPPTPSEIKTFLDDNSPQALRRVVDRLLDSPAYGERWGRHWLDVARYADTAGDGSDYPVREAYKYRDWVIDAFNRDMPFDQFLREQIAGDILAKQQADNAAERYASQVTATGFLAIGKRYGYKASPDYQYLDFADVIDSVGRSLLGLSLGCARCHDHKYDPISAADYYALYGILQSTTWAFPGGEEQKRPAHFPPLVPPTLTAKLEKLKAEELGRLDTQLSVLKRRQMEIAPNWRAGGFDLGFEAQKPNKRPASPWVCSGPIEITSEAQSPFQHVHPKGALGVRIGSGNPTDGLRYVFKDGLRATPGRHMHFTVDFRSLESPGKSGAFRFYLGRGVVQSLAIQCSATATEFAIRNGNKWETVRQITPGTWYTLRISIDPAKKTFSGVVGASDDLTTFANKAVGPGWDGIADCFICDATGHVAGPACSRDLDNIGLQDEAFAPPDGQPVKPRLATPRDKTLAAAATKEIEALEQKRQTRAERPAYEVAYGVSEGTPVNAHIQQRGEPGRPGREIPRRFLEVLGGDRLSKPAAGSGRLELAHWITRRKNPLTARVFVNRVWLWHFGTGLVSTPSDFGSRGQPPTHPQLLDWLAVQFIDSGWSVKALHRLIMNSRTYQLASDDNDRNLQVDPENRWHWRFARRPLDAESIRDAMLALSGQLNRNIPQAHPFPPVNTWGFSIHHPFHAVYNSNHRSVYLMVQRNRRHPYLALFDAADPNQSVASRQPTTTPTQALYLMNSPFVHARARGFAGRLLAVPRDTRTRVRVAFEMAHGRPPGDREAETAIAFVAGYQKKLANEQPKTNHELNAWSALARVLLTSNAFLYVD
;
A
#
# COMPACT_ATOMS: atom_id res chain seq x y z
N MET A 1 -23.57 -67.22 -67.91
CA MET A 1 -22.16 -67.60 -67.89
C MET A 1 -21.41 -67.05 -66.73
N LYS A 2 -20.84 -67.98 -65.99
CA LYS A 2 -19.84 -67.86 -64.97
C LYS A 2 -20.19 -66.97 -63.73
N ALA A 3 -20.63 -67.64 -62.66
CA ALA A 3 -20.58 -67.31 -61.24
C ALA A 3 -19.12 -67.17 -60.74
N LEU A 4 -18.85 -66.23 -59.96
CA LEU A 4 -17.69 -66.24 -59.04
C LEU A 4 -18.19 -66.04 -57.60
N ALA A 5 -17.96 -67.04 -56.78
CA ALA A 5 -18.23 -67.07 -55.38
C ALA A 5 -17.14 -66.25 -54.60
N VAL A 6 -17.56 -65.40 -53.74
CA VAL A 6 -16.68 -64.79 -52.78
C VAL A 6 -17.02 -65.36 -51.36
N THR A 7 -16.09 -66.12 -50.86
CA THR A 7 -16.13 -66.71 -49.53
C THR A 7 -15.82 -65.61 -48.49
N GLY A 8 -16.81 -65.22 -47.71
CA GLY A 8 -16.67 -64.31 -46.60
C GLY A 8 -16.07 -65.03 -45.37
N LEU A 9 -14.92 -64.59 -44.96
CA LEU A 9 -14.26 -64.95 -43.70
C LEU A 9 -14.86 -64.15 -42.55
N LEU A 10 -15.72 -64.76 -41.74
CA LEU A 10 -16.22 -64.17 -40.45
C LEU A 10 -15.09 -64.29 -39.42
N LEU A 11 -14.40 -63.14 -39.19
CA LEU A 11 -13.53 -62.97 -38.02
C LEU A 11 -14.43 -62.64 -36.83
N SER A 12 -14.68 -63.57 -35.95
CA SER A 12 -15.29 -63.36 -34.63
C SER A 12 -14.32 -62.61 -33.73
N LEU A 13 -14.54 -61.31 -33.60
CA LEU A 13 -13.92 -60.50 -32.55
C LEU A 13 -14.49 -60.93 -31.20
N ALA A 14 -13.76 -61.79 -30.48
CA ALA A 14 -13.98 -62.03 -29.07
C ALA A 14 -13.66 -60.71 -28.32
N ILE A 15 -14.70 -59.97 -27.92
CA ILE A 15 -14.59 -58.83 -27.02
C ILE A 15 -14.29 -59.39 -25.65
N ASP A 16 -13.06 -59.20 -25.16
CA ASP A 16 -12.66 -59.54 -23.81
C ASP A 16 -13.58 -58.86 -22.78
N PRO A 17 -14.28 -59.59 -21.92
CA PRO A 17 -15.20 -59.01 -20.91
C PRO A 17 -14.48 -58.11 -19.87
N VAL A 18 -13.17 -58.18 -19.78
CA VAL A 18 -12.37 -57.31 -18.89
C VAL A 18 -12.30 -55.86 -19.43
N ASN A 19 -12.37 -55.66 -20.74
CA ASN A 19 -12.31 -54.31 -21.33
C ASN A 19 -13.69 -53.59 -21.28
N ALA A 20 -14.79 -54.31 -21.25
CA ALA A 20 -16.13 -53.72 -21.17
C ALA A 20 -16.41 -53.10 -19.76
N ALA A 21 -16.01 -53.83 -18.70
CA ALA A 21 -16.16 -53.34 -17.31
C ALA A 21 -15.32 -52.09 -17.02
N GLY A 22 -14.12 -51.99 -17.59
CA GLY A 22 -13.25 -50.82 -17.41
C GLY A 22 -13.76 -49.54 -18.13
N ASN A 23 -14.49 -49.66 -19.24
CA ASN A 23 -15.09 -48.55 -19.98
C ASN A 23 -16.33 -48.01 -19.24
N ASP A 24 -17.14 -48.84 -18.62
CA ASP A 24 -18.31 -48.46 -17.84
C ASP A 24 -17.93 -47.69 -16.55
N ASP A 25 -16.90 -48.16 -15.86
CA ASP A 25 -16.37 -47.45 -14.67
C ASP A 25 -15.73 -46.10 -15.01
N ARG A 26 -15.03 -46.01 -16.13
CA ARG A 26 -14.48 -44.73 -16.66
C ARG A 26 -15.60 -43.77 -16.99
N ASN A 27 -16.62 -44.20 -17.72
CA ASN A 27 -17.75 -43.38 -18.07
C ASN A 27 -18.51 -42.91 -16.83
N PHE A 28 -18.74 -43.76 -15.88
CA PHE A 28 -19.40 -43.44 -14.61
C PHE A 28 -18.57 -42.40 -13.84
N PHE A 29 -17.26 -42.57 -13.73
CA PHE A 29 -16.41 -41.59 -13.07
C PHE A 29 -16.46 -40.23 -13.74
N GLU A 30 -16.28 -40.16 -15.07
CA GLU A 30 -16.20 -38.90 -15.80
C GLU A 30 -17.55 -38.14 -15.87
N THR A 31 -18.68 -38.88 -15.92
CA THR A 31 -20.01 -38.27 -16.09
C THR A 31 -20.75 -38.01 -14.78
N ARG A 32 -20.44 -38.77 -13.70
CA ARG A 32 -21.13 -38.67 -12.42
C ARG A 32 -20.25 -38.19 -11.28
N VAL A 33 -19.08 -38.75 -11.09
CA VAL A 33 -18.23 -38.52 -9.92
C VAL A 33 -17.38 -37.26 -10.07
N ARG A 34 -16.69 -37.13 -11.20
CA ARG A 34 -15.78 -36.01 -11.44
C ARG A 34 -16.48 -34.65 -11.41
N PRO A 35 -17.66 -34.46 -12.03
CA PRO A 35 -18.41 -33.20 -11.90
C PRO A 35 -18.80 -32.87 -10.45
N LEU A 36 -19.18 -33.88 -9.67
CA LEU A 36 -19.49 -33.72 -8.24
C LEU A 36 -18.27 -33.22 -7.45
N LEU A 37 -17.12 -33.86 -7.64
CA LEU A 37 -15.89 -33.47 -6.99
C LEU A 37 -15.51 -32.03 -7.35
N ILE A 38 -15.59 -31.66 -8.62
CA ILE A 38 -15.30 -30.30 -9.09
C ILE A 38 -16.24 -29.28 -8.43
N LYS A 39 -17.55 -29.57 -8.45
CA LYS A 39 -18.58 -28.65 -7.95
C LYS A 39 -18.50 -28.41 -6.45
N HIS A 40 -18.25 -29.46 -5.65
CA HIS A 40 -18.44 -29.41 -4.21
C HIS A 40 -17.15 -29.55 -3.38
N CYS A 41 -16.08 -30.13 -3.94
CA CYS A 41 -14.91 -30.53 -3.14
C CYS A 41 -13.61 -29.82 -3.52
N LEU A 42 -13.34 -29.63 -4.84
CA LEU A 42 -12.01 -29.19 -5.31
C LEU A 42 -11.67 -27.74 -4.99
N ALA A 43 -12.65 -26.91 -4.64
CA ALA A 43 -12.39 -25.53 -4.17
C ALA A 43 -11.56 -25.51 -2.86
N CYS A 44 -11.74 -26.53 -2.00
CA CYS A 44 -11.03 -26.67 -0.73
C CYS A 44 -10.03 -27.84 -0.73
N HIS A 45 -10.27 -28.89 -1.53
CA HIS A 45 -9.46 -30.11 -1.57
C HIS A 45 -8.85 -30.36 -2.96
N GLY A 46 -8.30 -29.32 -3.59
CA GLY A 46 -7.68 -29.36 -4.91
C GLY A 46 -6.22 -28.91 -4.90
N SER A 47 -5.66 -28.64 -6.10
CA SER A 47 -4.26 -28.22 -6.24
C SER A 47 -3.97 -26.86 -5.61
N LYS A 48 -4.94 -25.93 -5.61
CA LYS A 48 -4.78 -24.56 -5.07
C LYS A 48 -4.98 -24.47 -3.55
N LYS A 49 -5.83 -25.34 -2.98
CA LYS A 49 -6.14 -25.38 -1.55
C LYS A 49 -6.27 -26.83 -1.11
N GLN A 50 -5.67 -27.21 0.00
CA GLN A 50 -5.59 -28.57 0.51
C GLN A 50 -5.95 -28.58 2.00
N GLU A 51 -7.22 -28.28 2.31
CA GLU A 51 -7.69 -28.27 3.70
C GLU A 51 -7.44 -29.65 4.33
N SER A 52 -6.90 -29.63 5.55
CA SER A 52 -6.48 -30.84 6.30
C SER A 52 -5.57 -31.79 5.51
N GLY A 53 -4.77 -31.24 4.58
CA GLY A 53 -3.84 -32.02 3.77
C GLY A 53 -4.49 -32.93 2.73
N LEU A 54 -5.82 -32.90 2.56
CA LEU A 54 -6.57 -33.75 1.65
C LEU A 54 -6.64 -33.16 0.23
N ARG A 55 -6.34 -34.00 -0.77
CA ARG A 55 -6.55 -33.73 -2.19
C ARG A 55 -7.54 -34.71 -2.80
N LEU A 56 -8.54 -34.21 -3.51
CA LEU A 56 -9.53 -35.02 -4.22
C LEU A 56 -9.47 -34.80 -5.75
N ASP A 57 -8.56 -33.98 -6.21
CA ASP A 57 -8.35 -33.68 -7.63
C ASP A 57 -7.45 -34.70 -8.35
N THR A 58 -6.83 -35.63 -7.63
CA THR A 58 -6.00 -36.69 -8.20
C THR A 58 -6.29 -38.02 -7.51
N ARG A 59 -6.08 -39.13 -8.23
CA ARG A 59 -6.17 -40.51 -7.67
C ARG A 59 -5.19 -40.73 -6.52
N ALA A 60 -3.95 -40.26 -6.71
CA ALA A 60 -2.92 -40.33 -5.65
C ALA A 60 -3.29 -39.51 -4.42
N GLY A 61 -3.96 -38.37 -4.60
CA GLY A 61 -4.36 -37.49 -3.51
C GLY A 61 -5.38 -38.10 -2.57
N TRP A 62 -6.47 -38.65 -3.08
CA TRP A 62 -7.46 -39.29 -2.22
C TRP A 62 -6.99 -40.65 -1.64
N ALA A 63 -6.14 -41.37 -2.39
CA ALA A 63 -5.57 -42.63 -1.89
C ALA A 63 -4.62 -42.42 -0.70
N ARG A 64 -3.88 -41.29 -0.71
CA ARG A 64 -3.04 -40.86 0.44
C ARG A 64 -3.90 -40.47 1.64
N GLY A 65 -5.05 -39.81 1.39
CA GLY A 65 -5.89 -39.22 2.43
C GLY A 65 -5.37 -37.85 2.94
N GLY A 66 -5.93 -37.41 4.06
CA GLY A 66 -5.55 -36.16 4.75
C GLY A 66 -5.00 -36.44 6.15
N GLU A 67 -4.93 -35.39 6.98
CA GLU A 67 -4.45 -35.47 8.38
C GLU A 67 -5.19 -36.48 9.22
N LEU A 68 -6.46 -36.74 8.92
CA LEU A 68 -7.28 -37.72 9.61
C LEU A 68 -7.14 -39.15 9.04
N GLY A 69 -6.25 -39.37 8.08
CA GLY A 69 -6.04 -40.66 7.41
C GLY A 69 -6.80 -40.82 6.09
N PRO A 70 -7.02 -42.06 5.58
CA PRO A 70 -7.62 -42.29 4.28
C PRO A 70 -8.99 -41.61 4.12
N ALA A 71 -9.21 -40.93 3.00
CA ALA A 71 -10.48 -40.27 2.73
C ALA A 71 -11.57 -41.26 2.30
N LEU A 72 -11.18 -42.31 1.63
CA LEU A 72 -12.07 -43.39 1.18
C LEU A 72 -11.35 -44.74 1.18
N VAL A 73 -12.11 -45.78 1.36
CA VAL A 73 -11.65 -47.19 1.29
C VAL A 73 -12.36 -47.87 0.12
N PRO A 74 -11.64 -48.21 -0.98
CA PRO A 74 -12.27 -48.82 -2.14
C PRO A 74 -13.04 -50.11 -1.76
N GLY A 75 -14.26 -50.21 -2.27
CA GLY A 75 -15.18 -51.31 -1.98
C GLY A 75 -15.96 -51.21 -0.67
N LYS A 76 -15.59 -50.25 0.22
CA LYS A 76 -16.19 -50.10 1.56
C LYS A 76 -16.69 -48.68 1.83
N PRO A 77 -17.89 -48.29 1.38
CA PRO A 77 -18.45 -46.97 1.61
C PRO A 77 -18.63 -46.63 3.09
N SER A 78 -19.08 -47.58 3.92
CA SER A 78 -19.26 -47.37 5.38
C SER A 78 -17.97 -46.97 6.11
N ASP A 79 -16.84 -47.49 5.63
CA ASP A 79 -15.51 -47.24 6.22
C ASP A 79 -14.85 -46.02 5.63
N SER A 80 -15.51 -45.37 4.66
CA SER A 80 -15.01 -44.21 3.92
C SER A 80 -15.44 -42.93 4.58
N ARG A 81 -14.46 -42.13 5.09
CA ARG A 81 -14.72 -40.82 5.71
C ARG A 81 -15.37 -39.82 4.76
N LEU A 82 -15.13 -39.96 3.47
CA LEU A 82 -15.81 -39.13 2.46
C LEU A 82 -17.33 -39.30 2.57
N ILE A 83 -17.83 -40.53 2.73
CA ILE A 83 -19.27 -40.81 2.88
C ILE A 83 -19.77 -40.28 4.22
N GLN A 84 -19.05 -40.51 5.31
CA GLN A 84 -19.40 -39.99 6.63
C GLN A 84 -19.52 -38.46 6.61
N ALA A 85 -18.60 -37.79 5.94
CA ALA A 85 -18.58 -36.34 5.81
C ALA A 85 -19.75 -35.77 4.98
N VAL A 86 -20.05 -36.38 3.80
CA VAL A 86 -21.12 -35.88 2.91
C VAL A 86 -22.54 -36.26 3.38
N THR A 87 -22.65 -37.34 4.20
CA THR A 87 -23.92 -37.74 4.84
C THR A 87 -24.18 -36.96 6.12
N TYR A 88 -23.19 -36.25 6.67
CA TYR A 88 -23.26 -35.56 7.95
C TYR A 88 -23.54 -36.50 9.13
N SER A 89 -23.12 -37.77 9.00
CA SER A 89 -23.28 -38.76 10.05
C SER A 89 -22.37 -38.51 11.26
N ASP A 90 -21.25 -37.84 11.06
CA ASP A 90 -20.38 -37.36 12.14
C ASP A 90 -20.60 -35.85 12.34
N PRO A 91 -21.05 -35.41 13.55
CA PRO A 91 -21.27 -33.98 13.85
C PRO A 91 -20.01 -33.13 13.70
N SER A 92 -18.81 -33.70 13.88
CA SER A 92 -17.53 -33.03 13.78
C SER A 92 -16.97 -32.94 12.34
N LEU A 93 -17.56 -33.69 11.40
CA LEU A 93 -17.07 -33.85 10.03
C LEU A 93 -18.20 -33.63 9.03
N LYS A 94 -18.61 -32.35 8.82
CA LYS A 94 -19.69 -31.98 7.90
C LYS A 94 -19.11 -31.31 6.65
N MET A 95 -19.14 -32.00 5.50
CA MET A 95 -18.66 -31.46 4.22
C MET A 95 -19.69 -31.69 3.10
N PRO A 96 -19.88 -30.75 2.17
CA PRO A 96 -19.33 -29.38 2.18
C PRO A 96 -19.92 -28.51 3.29
N PRO A 97 -19.21 -27.50 3.79
CA PRO A 97 -19.71 -26.62 4.88
C PRO A 97 -20.95 -25.79 4.51
N ARG A 98 -21.16 -25.59 3.20
CA ARG A 98 -22.28 -24.76 2.68
C ARG A 98 -23.61 -25.48 2.57
N GLY A 99 -23.67 -26.78 2.89
CA GLY A 99 -24.88 -27.57 2.84
C GLY A 99 -24.62 -29.01 2.44
N LYS A 100 -25.50 -29.92 2.86
CA LYS A 100 -25.43 -31.35 2.57
C LYS A 100 -25.69 -31.62 1.09
N LEU A 101 -24.99 -32.61 0.51
CA LEU A 101 -25.23 -33.07 -0.86
C LEU A 101 -26.64 -33.67 -1.00
N SER A 102 -27.18 -33.65 -2.20
CA SER A 102 -28.46 -34.31 -2.48
C SER A 102 -28.36 -35.84 -2.33
N PRO A 103 -29.47 -36.53 -2.02
CA PRO A 103 -29.46 -37.98 -1.91
C PRO A 103 -28.89 -38.71 -3.14
N THR A 104 -29.14 -38.17 -4.33
CA THR A 104 -28.61 -38.72 -5.60
C THR A 104 -27.11 -38.54 -5.70
N GLU A 105 -26.57 -37.37 -5.35
CA GLU A 105 -25.13 -37.12 -5.35
C GLU A 105 -24.37 -38.00 -4.34
N ILE A 106 -24.99 -38.22 -3.18
CA ILE A 106 -24.45 -39.14 -2.15
C ILE A 106 -24.47 -40.60 -2.67
N ALA A 107 -25.55 -41.01 -3.33
CA ALA A 107 -25.67 -42.36 -3.92
C ALA A 107 -24.64 -42.57 -5.03
N ASP A 108 -24.34 -41.59 -5.88
CA ASP A 108 -23.33 -41.67 -6.91
C ASP A 108 -21.92 -41.86 -6.31
N LEU A 109 -21.57 -41.11 -5.24
CA LEU A 109 -20.29 -41.25 -4.54
C LEU A 109 -20.21 -42.64 -3.83
N THR A 110 -21.30 -43.07 -3.22
CA THR A 110 -21.37 -44.41 -2.57
C THR A 110 -21.17 -45.55 -3.58
N ARG A 111 -21.88 -45.44 -4.71
CA ARG A 111 -21.76 -46.44 -5.80
C ARG A 111 -20.36 -46.45 -6.41
N TRP A 112 -19.73 -45.31 -6.55
CA TRP A 112 -18.34 -45.23 -7.02
C TRP A 112 -17.38 -45.97 -6.09
N ILE A 113 -17.50 -45.73 -4.78
CA ILE A 113 -16.65 -46.42 -3.80
C ILE A 113 -16.94 -47.92 -3.75
N GLN A 114 -18.23 -48.34 -3.80
CA GLN A 114 -18.62 -49.74 -3.87
C GLN A 114 -18.01 -50.49 -5.06
N ARG A 115 -17.91 -49.80 -6.19
CA ARG A 115 -17.30 -50.34 -7.43
C ARG A 115 -15.76 -50.28 -7.42
N GLY A 116 -15.13 -50.08 -6.27
CA GLY A 116 -13.66 -50.05 -6.12
C GLY A 116 -13.02 -48.71 -6.35
N ALA A 117 -13.80 -47.62 -6.38
CA ALA A 117 -13.31 -46.24 -6.53
C ALA A 117 -12.42 -46.03 -7.75
N PHE A 118 -12.82 -46.60 -8.90
CA PHE A 118 -12.08 -46.43 -10.15
C PHE A 118 -11.92 -44.94 -10.51
N ASP A 119 -10.67 -44.52 -10.73
CA ASP A 119 -10.31 -43.14 -11.07
C ASP A 119 -9.33 -43.20 -12.23
N PRO A 120 -9.73 -42.78 -13.46
CA PRO A 120 -8.90 -42.82 -14.66
C PRO A 120 -7.81 -41.75 -14.69
N ARG A 121 -7.84 -40.79 -13.77
CA ARG A 121 -6.82 -39.76 -13.70
C ARG A 121 -5.48 -40.40 -13.38
N LYS A 122 -4.49 -40.18 -14.26
CA LYS A 122 -3.16 -40.83 -14.13
C LYS A 122 -2.68 -40.68 -12.68
N LEU A 123 -2.14 -41.80 -12.15
CA LEU A 123 -1.15 -41.71 -11.09
C LEU A 123 0.04 -40.92 -11.67
N THR A 124 -0.07 -39.59 -11.76
CA THR A 124 1.18 -38.84 -11.63
C THR A 124 1.70 -39.31 -10.27
N PRO A 125 2.90 -39.84 -10.19
CA PRO A 125 3.48 -40.06 -8.89
C PRO A 125 3.37 -38.73 -8.19
N ASP A 126 2.53 -38.66 -7.13
CA ASP A 126 2.78 -37.66 -6.10
C ASP A 126 4.24 -37.95 -5.81
N THR A 127 5.13 -37.03 -6.21
CA THR A 127 6.57 -37.21 -6.01
C THR A 127 6.72 -37.81 -4.62
N ALA A 128 7.06 -39.08 -4.61
CA ALA A 128 7.13 -39.94 -3.41
C ALA A 128 7.70 -39.09 -2.32
N THR A 129 7.05 -38.98 -1.17
CA THR A 129 7.41 -38.13 -0.04
C THR A 129 8.75 -37.48 -0.30
N ALA A 130 8.71 -36.29 -0.97
CA ALA A 130 9.95 -35.71 -1.48
C ALA A 130 10.76 -35.42 -0.22
N LYS A 131 11.68 -36.29 0.06
CA LYS A 131 12.56 -36.19 1.22
C LYS A 131 13.23 -34.87 1.10
N ARG A 132 13.06 -33.99 2.08
CA ARG A 132 13.77 -32.70 2.17
C ARG A 132 15.23 -32.93 1.72
N MET A 133 15.68 -32.13 0.79
CA MET A 133 17.05 -32.20 0.35
C MET A 133 17.98 -31.99 1.53
N THR A 134 18.90 -32.91 1.76
CA THR A 134 19.93 -32.76 2.78
C THR A 134 20.95 -31.69 2.36
N LEU A 135 21.65 -31.08 3.31
CA LEU A 135 22.73 -30.12 3.00
C LEU A 135 23.81 -30.73 2.09
N LYS A 136 24.11 -32.03 2.24
CA LYS A 136 25.06 -32.74 1.37
C LYS A 136 24.54 -32.84 -0.07
N GLN A 137 23.27 -33.16 -0.27
CA GLN A 137 22.63 -33.20 -1.59
C GLN A 137 22.53 -31.83 -2.21
N ALA A 138 22.21 -30.80 -1.40
CA ALA A 138 22.10 -29.41 -1.84
C ALA A 138 23.41 -28.89 -2.45
N ARG A 139 24.56 -29.25 -1.90
CA ARG A 139 25.86 -28.85 -2.44
C ARG A 139 26.11 -29.36 -3.87
N SER A 140 25.43 -30.40 -4.29
CA SER A 140 25.46 -30.94 -5.67
C SER A 140 24.31 -30.44 -6.55
N PHE A 141 23.29 -29.81 -5.95
CA PHE A 141 22.16 -29.27 -6.68
C PHE A 141 22.57 -28.03 -7.48
N TRP A 142 22.10 -27.91 -8.72
CA TRP A 142 22.58 -26.91 -9.68
C TRP A 142 22.52 -25.47 -9.13
N ALA A 143 21.47 -25.11 -8.43
CA ALA A 143 21.27 -23.73 -7.96
C ALA A 143 22.27 -23.31 -6.86
N PHE A 144 22.71 -24.26 -6.02
CA PHE A 144 23.59 -23.98 -4.90
C PHE A 144 25.08 -24.21 -5.20
N ARG A 145 25.41 -24.74 -6.41
CA ARG A 145 26.80 -24.86 -6.84
C ARG A 145 27.44 -23.48 -7.03
N PRO A 146 28.71 -23.31 -6.67
CA PRO A 146 29.45 -22.11 -7.01
C PRO A 146 29.36 -21.79 -8.50
N LEU A 147 29.38 -20.51 -8.83
CA LEU A 147 29.43 -20.04 -10.20
C LEU A 147 30.79 -20.43 -10.81
N THR A 148 30.71 -21.04 -11.99
CA THR A 148 31.89 -21.34 -12.83
C THR A 148 31.69 -20.68 -14.19
N ALA A 149 32.75 -20.21 -14.83
CA ALA A 149 32.67 -19.69 -16.20
C ALA A 149 32.82 -20.86 -17.19
N PRO A 150 31.72 -21.37 -17.80
CA PRO A 150 31.85 -22.39 -18.82
C PRO A 150 32.60 -21.89 -20.04
N ARG A 151 33.30 -22.79 -20.72
CA ARG A 151 33.91 -22.44 -22.02
C ARG A 151 32.78 -22.22 -23.03
N VAL A 152 32.93 -21.17 -23.86
CA VAL A 152 32.03 -20.92 -24.97
C VAL A 152 32.13 -22.11 -25.96
N PRO A 153 31.02 -22.73 -26.35
CA PRO A 153 31.01 -23.84 -27.28
C PRO A 153 31.68 -23.45 -28.63
N LYS A 154 32.44 -24.37 -29.21
CA LYS A 154 32.94 -24.22 -30.58
C LYS A 154 31.83 -24.58 -31.55
N THR A 155 31.50 -23.69 -32.48
CA THR A 155 30.48 -23.92 -33.50
C THR A 155 31.13 -24.00 -34.89
N PRO A 156 30.69 -24.93 -35.75
CA PRO A 156 31.21 -25.04 -37.14
C PRO A 156 30.75 -23.86 -38.01
N ASP A 157 29.56 -23.31 -37.72
CA ASP A 157 28.99 -22.18 -38.44
C ASP A 157 29.30 -20.87 -37.64
N THR A 158 30.30 -20.17 -38.11
CA THR A 158 30.69 -18.87 -37.52
C THR A 158 29.83 -17.72 -38.04
N THR A 159 29.06 -17.90 -39.10
CA THR A 159 28.24 -16.85 -39.70
C THR A 159 26.95 -16.57 -38.90
N SER A 160 26.49 -17.59 -38.17
CA SER A 160 25.31 -17.51 -37.29
C SER A 160 25.61 -16.98 -35.87
N ILE A 161 26.87 -16.75 -35.55
CA ILE A 161 27.33 -16.34 -34.21
C ILE A 161 27.74 -14.86 -34.21
N GLN A 162 27.02 -14.04 -33.48
CA GLN A 162 27.35 -12.63 -33.28
C GLN A 162 27.92 -12.37 -31.88
N THR A 163 27.41 -13.07 -30.87
CA THR A 163 27.88 -13.02 -29.50
C THR A 163 28.08 -14.44 -28.95
N PRO A 164 28.80 -14.63 -27.86
CA PRO A 164 28.91 -15.94 -27.19
C PRO A 164 27.55 -16.55 -26.78
N VAL A 165 26.51 -15.74 -26.58
CA VAL A 165 25.11 -16.19 -26.31
C VAL A 165 24.65 -17.17 -27.39
N ASP A 166 24.92 -16.83 -28.63
CA ASP A 166 24.51 -17.61 -29.79
C ASP A 166 25.14 -19.00 -29.87
N ALA A 167 26.39 -19.10 -29.44
CA ALA A 167 27.09 -20.39 -29.42
C ALA A 167 26.42 -21.37 -28.44
N PHE A 168 26.02 -20.91 -27.26
CA PHE A 168 25.33 -21.74 -26.28
C PHE A 168 23.91 -22.12 -26.74
N VAL A 169 23.19 -21.21 -27.39
CA VAL A 169 21.87 -21.50 -27.96
C VAL A 169 21.98 -22.45 -29.12
N TRP A 170 22.92 -22.22 -30.01
CA TRP A 170 23.21 -23.07 -31.17
C TRP A 170 23.53 -24.52 -30.71
N GLU A 171 24.40 -24.71 -29.70
CA GLU A 171 24.72 -26.04 -29.16
C GLU A 171 23.47 -26.79 -28.73
N ARG A 172 22.55 -26.12 -28.06
CA ARG A 172 21.28 -26.71 -27.61
C ARG A 172 20.33 -27.01 -28.76
N LEU A 173 20.19 -26.10 -29.70
CA LEU A 173 19.37 -26.36 -30.91
C LEU A 173 19.90 -27.56 -31.68
N HIS A 174 21.21 -27.63 -31.91
CA HIS A 174 21.86 -28.73 -32.61
C HIS A 174 21.65 -30.06 -31.88
N HIS A 175 21.81 -30.07 -30.56
CA HIS A 175 21.58 -31.27 -29.72
C HIS A 175 20.14 -31.82 -29.86
N HIS A 176 19.16 -30.95 -30.08
CA HIS A 176 17.76 -31.32 -30.25
C HIS A 176 17.31 -31.46 -31.71
N GLY A 177 18.25 -31.39 -32.68
CA GLY A 177 17.93 -31.46 -34.09
C GLY A 177 17.10 -30.29 -34.61
N LEU A 178 17.17 -29.15 -33.96
CA LEU A 178 16.50 -27.89 -34.29
C LEU A 178 17.46 -26.93 -35.00
N SER A 179 16.91 -26.02 -35.78
CA SER A 179 17.66 -24.93 -36.42
C SER A 179 16.96 -23.59 -36.15
N ALA A 180 17.74 -22.54 -35.92
CA ALA A 180 17.20 -21.22 -35.79
C ALA A 180 16.54 -20.72 -37.06
N VAL A 181 15.47 -19.94 -36.94
CA VAL A 181 14.84 -19.24 -38.06
C VAL A 181 15.74 -18.07 -38.53
N ALA A 182 15.39 -17.49 -39.69
CA ALA A 182 16.08 -16.32 -40.21
C ALA A 182 15.99 -15.11 -39.25
N PRO A 183 16.90 -14.12 -39.36
CA PRO A 183 16.76 -12.88 -38.64
C PRO A 183 15.54 -12.09 -39.05
N ALA A 184 14.98 -11.33 -38.10
CA ALA A 184 13.92 -10.37 -38.38
C ALA A 184 14.44 -9.20 -39.23
N ASP A 185 13.54 -8.54 -39.97
CA ASP A 185 13.87 -7.33 -40.70
C ASP A 185 14.18 -6.15 -39.78
N LYS A 186 14.81 -5.11 -40.34
CA LYS A 186 15.22 -3.94 -39.57
C LYS A 186 14.04 -3.20 -38.89
N ARG A 187 12.85 -3.15 -39.51
CA ARG A 187 11.68 -2.47 -38.94
C ARG A 187 11.18 -3.21 -37.71
N THR A 188 11.10 -4.54 -37.80
CA THR A 188 10.76 -5.41 -36.66
C THR A 188 11.80 -5.26 -35.54
N LEU A 189 13.10 -5.25 -35.86
CA LEU A 189 14.16 -5.10 -34.85
C LEU A 189 14.12 -3.77 -34.12
N ILE A 190 13.94 -2.64 -34.81
CA ILE A 190 13.90 -1.34 -34.15
C ILE A 190 12.64 -1.18 -33.28
N ARG A 191 11.49 -1.69 -33.76
CA ARG A 191 10.25 -1.69 -32.98
C ARG A 191 10.43 -2.53 -31.71
N ARG A 192 10.94 -3.74 -31.84
CA ARG A 192 11.25 -4.65 -30.73
C ARG A 192 12.16 -3.98 -29.71
N ALA A 193 13.33 -3.50 -30.14
CA ALA A 193 14.33 -2.90 -29.27
C ALA A 193 13.80 -1.64 -28.54
N THR A 194 13.02 -0.79 -29.26
CA THR A 194 12.50 0.44 -28.67
C THR A 194 11.43 0.16 -27.61
N PHE A 195 10.48 -0.72 -27.87
CA PHE A 195 9.52 -1.13 -26.84
C PHE A 195 10.18 -1.86 -25.67
N ASP A 196 11.16 -2.69 -25.95
CA ASP A 196 11.84 -3.49 -24.94
C ASP A 196 12.62 -2.63 -23.94
N LEU A 197 13.39 -1.65 -24.47
CA LEU A 197 14.23 -0.78 -23.63
C LEU A 197 13.49 0.44 -23.09
N THR A 198 12.47 0.97 -23.79
CA THR A 198 11.83 2.23 -23.40
C THR A 198 10.33 2.13 -23.13
N GLY A 199 9.67 1.04 -23.52
CA GLY A 199 8.22 0.88 -23.45
C GLY A 199 7.44 1.83 -24.36
N LEU A 200 8.10 2.42 -25.39
CA LEU A 200 7.52 3.38 -26.32
C LEU A 200 7.75 2.90 -27.78
N PRO A 201 6.89 3.33 -28.74
CA PRO A 201 7.14 3.06 -30.16
C PRO A 201 8.29 3.91 -30.68
N PRO A 202 9.05 3.42 -31.67
CA PRO A 202 10.02 4.23 -32.38
C PRO A 202 9.31 5.31 -33.21
N THR A 203 9.95 6.45 -33.39
CA THR A 203 9.48 7.52 -34.27
C THR A 203 9.81 7.20 -35.74
N PRO A 204 9.06 7.74 -36.72
CA PRO A 204 9.39 7.55 -38.14
C PRO A 204 10.82 7.98 -38.51
N SER A 205 11.33 9.04 -37.85
CA SER A 205 12.71 9.47 -38.05
C SER A 205 13.74 8.45 -37.57
N GLU A 206 13.54 7.87 -36.41
CA GLU A 206 14.40 6.82 -35.84
C GLU A 206 14.39 5.55 -36.72
N ILE A 207 13.21 5.18 -37.23
CA ILE A 207 13.08 4.07 -38.18
C ILE A 207 13.88 4.37 -39.44
N LYS A 208 13.69 5.56 -40.05
CA LYS A 208 14.43 5.97 -41.25
C LYS A 208 15.94 5.94 -41.03
N THR A 209 16.42 6.54 -39.95
CA THR A 209 17.84 6.57 -39.61
C THR A 209 18.44 5.15 -39.50
N PHE A 210 17.71 4.23 -38.89
CA PHE A 210 18.17 2.85 -38.78
C PHE A 210 18.12 2.07 -40.11
N LEU A 211 17.12 2.33 -40.95
CA LEU A 211 17.04 1.71 -42.28
C LEU A 211 18.17 2.15 -43.19
N ASP A 212 18.53 3.44 -43.14
CA ASP A 212 19.57 4.04 -43.95
C ASP A 212 20.97 3.61 -43.50
N ASP A 213 21.14 3.14 -42.27
CA ASP A 213 22.41 2.68 -41.72
C ASP A 213 22.68 1.21 -42.10
N ASN A 214 23.51 1.01 -43.11
CA ASN A 214 23.90 -0.30 -43.62
C ASN A 214 25.13 -0.92 -42.93
N SER A 215 25.65 -0.30 -41.87
CA SER A 215 26.82 -0.84 -41.17
C SER A 215 26.46 -2.07 -40.32
N PRO A 216 27.42 -2.97 -40.10
CA PRO A 216 27.24 -4.09 -39.15
C PRO A 216 26.93 -3.65 -37.71
N GLN A 217 27.23 -2.39 -37.36
CA GLN A 217 27.03 -1.81 -36.03
C GLN A 217 25.68 -1.11 -35.88
N ALA A 218 24.81 -1.10 -36.89
CA ALA A 218 23.58 -0.33 -36.92
C ALA A 218 22.68 -0.62 -35.71
N LEU A 219 22.39 -1.91 -35.40
CA LEU A 219 21.58 -2.29 -34.26
C LEU A 219 22.23 -1.91 -32.92
N ARG A 220 23.55 -2.06 -32.82
CA ARG A 220 24.29 -1.68 -31.61
C ARG A 220 24.13 -0.19 -31.30
N ARG A 221 24.24 0.67 -32.32
CA ARG A 221 23.98 2.13 -32.14
C ARG A 221 22.54 2.43 -31.66
N VAL A 222 21.57 1.71 -32.19
CA VAL A 222 20.18 1.82 -31.72
C VAL A 222 20.07 1.42 -30.25
N VAL A 223 20.64 0.28 -29.87
CA VAL A 223 20.63 -0.21 -28.47
C VAL A 223 21.32 0.80 -27.55
N ASP A 224 22.51 1.30 -27.91
CA ASP A 224 23.24 2.27 -27.11
C ASP A 224 22.41 3.56 -26.90
N ARG A 225 21.84 4.13 -27.97
CA ARG A 225 20.96 5.31 -27.89
C ARG A 225 19.74 5.09 -26.99
N LEU A 226 19.11 3.93 -27.04
CA LEU A 226 17.94 3.60 -26.23
C LEU A 226 18.31 3.42 -24.75
N LEU A 227 19.48 2.83 -24.46
CA LEU A 227 20.02 2.69 -23.10
C LEU A 227 20.39 4.04 -22.47
N ASP A 228 20.72 5.05 -23.27
CA ASP A 228 21.02 6.41 -22.81
C ASP A 228 19.75 7.28 -22.65
N SER A 229 18.60 6.79 -23.10
CA SER A 229 17.33 7.49 -22.94
C SER A 229 16.83 7.44 -21.49
N PRO A 230 16.33 8.55 -20.92
CA PRO A 230 15.67 8.54 -19.61
C PRO A 230 14.49 7.53 -19.52
N ALA A 231 13.84 7.25 -20.65
CA ALA A 231 12.75 6.28 -20.73
C ALA A 231 13.21 4.82 -20.45
N TYR A 232 14.52 4.54 -20.54
CA TYR A 232 15.08 3.25 -20.15
C TYR A 232 14.87 2.97 -18.65
N GLY A 233 15.23 3.90 -17.79
CA GLY A 233 15.02 3.73 -16.34
C GLY A 233 13.53 3.63 -15.96
N GLU A 234 12.66 4.39 -16.65
CA GLU A 234 11.21 4.28 -16.45
C GLU A 234 10.67 2.87 -16.80
N ARG A 235 11.17 2.29 -17.88
CA ARG A 235 10.79 0.94 -18.35
C ARG A 235 11.38 -0.15 -17.45
N TRP A 236 12.68 -0.16 -17.25
CA TRP A 236 13.39 -1.21 -16.50
C TRP A 236 13.22 -1.06 -14.99
N GLY A 237 13.06 0.18 -14.51
CA GLY A 237 12.62 0.46 -13.15
C GLY A 237 11.23 -0.15 -12.88
N ARG A 238 10.27 -0.08 -13.84
CA ARG A 238 8.96 -0.72 -13.66
C ARG A 238 9.08 -2.22 -13.44
N HIS A 239 9.94 -2.92 -14.18
CA HIS A 239 10.18 -4.35 -13.96
C HIS A 239 10.70 -4.64 -12.55
N TRP A 240 11.63 -3.81 -12.04
CA TRP A 240 12.10 -3.93 -10.67
C TRP A 240 11.02 -3.62 -9.64
N LEU A 241 10.21 -2.60 -9.86
CA LEU A 241 9.12 -2.22 -8.97
C LEU A 241 8.05 -3.32 -8.82
N ASP A 242 7.82 -4.14 -9.86
CA ASP A 242 6.98 -5.33 -9.77
C ASP A 242 7.59 -6.39 -8.84
N VAL A 243 8.89 -6.58 -8.93
CA VAL A 243 9.64 -7.51 -8.06
C VAL A 243 9.70 -6.99 -6.63
N ALA A 244 9.86 -5.68 -6.44
CA ALA A 244 9.88 -5.01 -5.16
C ALA A 244 8.48 -4.85 -4.53
N ARG A 245 7.41 -5.23 -5.21
CA ARG A 245 6.01 -5.06 -4.77
C ARG A 245 5.65 -3.62 -4.42
N TYR A 246 6.13 -2.67 -5.25
CA TYR A 246 5.89 -1.24 -5.06
C TYR A 246 4.40 -0.89 -5.03
N ALA A 247 4.04 -0.03 -4.09
CA ALA A 247 2.75 0.66 -4.05
C ALA A 247 2.86 2.01 -3.34
N ASP A 248 1.91 2.89 -3.63
CA ASP A 248 1.76 4.21 -3.00
C ASP A 248 0.84 4.17 -1.78
N THR A 249 0.39 2.96 -1.39
CA THR A 249 -0.43 2.72 -0.19
C THR A 249 0.10 1.54 0.62
N ALA A 250 -0.26 1.51 1.90
CA ALA A 250 0.28 0.55 2.87
C ALA A 250 -0.34 -0.85 2.77
N GLY A 251 -1.54 -0.97 2.24
CA GLY A 251 -2.33 -2.20 2.31
C GLY A 251 -3.09 -2.31 3.62
N ASP A 252 -3.28 -3.54 4.10
CA ASP A 252 -4.18 -3.87 5.20
C ASP A 252 -5.64 -3.46 4.90
N GLY A 253 -6.54 -3.51 5.90
CA GLY A 253 -7.95 -3.17 5.69
C GLY A 253 -8.20 -1.71 5.30
N SER A 254 -7.45 -0.79 5.87
CA SER A 254 -7.65 0.66 5.73
C SER A 254 -6.86 1.34 4.62
N ASP A 255 -5.86 0.67 4.04
CA ASP A 255 -5.04 1.08 2.88
C ASP A 255 -4.47 2.51 2.94
N TYR A 256 -3.86 2.89 4.07
CA TYR A 256 -3.31 4.24 4.29
C TYR A 256 -2.34 4.67 3.18
N PRO A 257 -2.39 5.95 2.73
CA PRO A 257 -1.45 6.50 1.76
C PRO A 257 0.00 6.50 2.28
N VAL A 258 0.95 6.23 1.41
CA VAL A 258 2.39 6.36 1.67
C VAL A 258 2.93 7.50 0.82
N ARG A 259 2.87 8.74 1.34
CA ARG A 259 3.19 9.97 0.60
C ARG A 259 4.61 10.00 0.02
N GLU A 260 5.56 9.38 0.70
CA GLU A 260 6.98 9.35 0.38
C GLU A 260 7.37 8.15 -0.49
N ALA A 261 6.43 7.25 -0.85
CA ALA A 261 6.73 6.05 -1.65
C ALA A 261 7.37 6.39 -3.00
N TYR A 262 6.90 7.47 -3.65
CA TYR A 262 7.40 7.91 -4.95
C TYR A 262 8.93 8.16 -4.96
N LYS A 263 9.52 8.56 -3.83
CA LYS A 263 10.97 8.79 -3.74
C LYS A 263 11.75 7.50 -4.03
N TYR A 264 11.29 6.36 -3.51
CA TYR A 264 11.90 5.06 -3.81
C TYR A 264 11.70 4.66 -5.28
N ARG A 265 10.53 4.88 -5.86
CA ARG A 265 10.28 4.65 -7.30
C ARG A 265 11.25 5.45 -8.15
N ASP A 266 11.38 6.74 -7.86
CA ASP A 266 12.23 7.66 -8.62
C ASP A 266 13.72 7.30 -8.43
N TRP A 267 14.12 6.88 -7.23
CA TRP A 267 15.46 6.34 -6.97
C TRP A 267 15.77 5.10 -7.82
N VAL A 268 14.82 4.17 -7.94
CA VAL A 268 14.97 2.97 -8.79
C VAL A 268 15.15 3.37 -10.25
N ILE A 269 14.32 4.27 -10.77
CA ILE A 269 14.38 4.77 -12.14
C ILE A 269 15.76 5.40 -12.42
N ASP A 270 16.21 6.26 -11.52
CA ASP A 270 17.49 6.94 -11.61
C ASP A 270 18.68 5.96 -11.53
N ALA A 271 18.62 4.96 -10.64
CA ALA A 271 19.64 3.93 -10.52
C ALA A 271 19.85 3.13 -11.82
N PHE A 272 18.76 2.76 -12.51
CA PHE A 272 18.84 2.11 -13.83
C PHE A 272 19.38 3.07 -14.89
N ASN A 273 18.96 4.33 -14.91
CA ASN A 273 19.44 5.32 -15.88
C ASN A 273 20.95 5.55 -15.75
N ARG A 274 21.46 5.63 -14.52
CA ARG A 274 22.89 5.79 -14.24
C ARG A 274 23.72 4.51 -14.42
N ASP A 275 23.07 3.38 -14.73
CA ASP A 275 23.72 2.06 -14.73
C ASP A 275 24.44 1.76 -13.41
N MET A 276 23.78 2.06 -12.27
CA MET A 276 24.33 1.77 -10.95
C MET A 276 24.72 0.29 -10.88
N PRO A 277 25.96 -0.04 -10.46
CA PRO A 277 26.35 -1.44 -10.27
C PRO A 277 25.31 -2.20 -9.45
N PHE A 278 24.80 -3.32 -9.97
CA PHE A 278 23.64 -4.00 -9.37
C PHE A 278 23.93 -4.52 -7.95
N ASP A 279 25.19 -4.85 -7.63
CA ASP A 279 25.60 -5.19 -6.28
C ASP A 279 25.51 -3.97 -5.33
N GLN A 280 25.87 -2.76 -5.78
CA GLN A 280 25.65 -1.52 -5.04
C GLN A 280 24.15 -1.22 -4.89
N PHE A 281 23.38 -1.35 -5.98
CA PHE A 281 21.94 -1.20 -5.99
C PHE A 281 21.27 -2.07 -4.92
N LEU A 282 21.68 -3.31 -4.75
CA LEU A 282 21.17 -4.21 -3.71
C LEU A 282 21.68 -3.82 -2.31
N ARG A 283 22.97 -3.46 -2.18
CA ARG A 283 23.51 -3.05 -0.88
C ARG A 283 22.83 -1.81 -0.32
N GLU A 284 22.56 -0.82 -1.16
CA GLU A 284 21.86 0.39 -0.74
C GLU A 284 20.41 0.12 -0.35
N GLN A 285 19.72 -0.79 -1.04
CA GLN A 285 18.35 -1.17 -0.70
C GLN A 285 18.23 -1.94 0.63
N ILE A 286 19.26 -2.68 1.04
CA ILE A 286 19.23 -3.45 2.28
C ILE A 286 19.82 -2.64 3.45
N ALA A 287 20.83 -1.83 3.23
CA ALA A 287 21.63 -1.18 4.27
C ALA A 287 22.06 0.25 3.92
N GLY A 288 21.31 0.96 3.07
CA GLY A 288 21.68 2.28 2.59
C GLY A 288 21.80 3.32 3.71
N ASP A 289 20.93 3.26 4.73
CA ASP A 289 21.00 4.12 5.91
C ASP A 289 22.27 3.91 6.75
N ILE A 290 22.78 2.67 6.76
CA ILE A 290 24.04 2.33 7.46
C ILE A 290 25.23 2.84 6.63
N LEU A 291 25.23 2.58 5.31
CA LEU A 291 26.25 3.05 4.39
C LEU A 291 26.34 4.58 4.40
N ALA A 292 25.18 5.26 4.42
CA ALA A 292 25.11 6.71 4.48
C ALA A 292 25.81 7.28 5.74
N LYS A 293 25.64 6.64 6.88
CA LYS A 293 26.26 7.06 8.14
C LYS A 293 27.77 6.78 8.25
N GLN A 294 28.25 5.75 7.54
CA GLN A 294 29.68 5.38 7.59
C GLN A 294 30.57 6.30 6.74
N GLN A 295 30.00 7.06 5.82
CA GLN A 295 30.73 7.94 4.93
C GLN A 295 30.63 9.39 5.45
N ALA A 296 31.56 9.78 6.32
CA ALA A 296 31.55 11.08 7.01
C ALA A 296 31.53 12.31 6.08
N ASP A 297 32.03 12.19 4.86
CA ASP A 297 32.11 13.28 3.86
C ASP A 297 31.02 13.22 2.80
N ASN A 298 29.92 12.52 3.05
CA ASN A 298 28.83 12.40 2.10
C ASN A 298 28.20 13.76 1.80
N ALA A 299 28.22 14.15 0.53
CA ALA A 299 27.30 15.18 0.04
C ALA A 299 25.86 14.82 0.46
N ALA A 300 25.09 15.82 0.88
CA ALA A 300 23.74 15.61 1.40
C ALA A 300 22.83 14.81 0.44
N GLU A 301 23.02 15.00 -0.87
CA GLU A 301 22.31 14.27 -1.93
C GLU A 301 22.60 12.77 -1.91
N ARG A 302 23.87 12.38 -1.70
CA ARG A 302 24.25 10.96 -1.62
C ARG A 302 23.67 10.31 -0.37
N TYR A 303 23.71 11.01 0.78
CA TYR A 303 23.08 10.55 2.00
C TYR A 303 21.59 10.30 1.77
N ALA A 304 20.86 11.29 1.21
CA ALA A 304 19.44 11.17 0.91
C ALA A 304 19.14 10.00 -0.05
N SER A 305 19.96 9.84 -1.11
CA SER A 305 19.84 8.74 -2.07
C SER A 305 19.95 7.37 -1.39
N GLN A 306 20.98 7.17 -0.57
CA GLN A 306 21.23 5.90 0.12
C GLN A 306 20.13 5.57 1.13
N VAL A 307 19.63 6.56 1.88
CA VAL A 307 18.51 6.34 2.81
C VAL A 307 17.22 6.01 2.04
N THR A 308 16.96 6.70 0.92
CA THR A 308 15.78 6.44 0.07
C THR A 308 15.77 5.02 -0.48
N ALA A 309 16.91 4.47 -0.82
CA ALA A 309 17.07 3.09 -1.31
C ALA A 309 16.46 2.05 -0.36
N THR A 310 16.53 2.27 0.96
CA THR A 310 15.98 1.36 1.97
C THR A 310 14.46 1.18 1.89
N GLY A 311 13.80 1.97 1.05
CA GLY A 311 12.40 1.81 0.67
C GLY A 311 12.05 0.40 0.18
N PHE A 312 12.99 -0.35 -0.43
CA PHE A 312 12.79 -1.74 -0.82
C PHE A 312 12.30 -2.63 0.33
N LEU A 313 12.87 -2.46 1.51
CA LEU A 313 12.45 -3.21 2.70
C LEU A 313 11.09 -2.70 3.22
N ALA A 314 10.92 -1.37 3.29
CA ALA A 314 9.74 -0.75 3.86
C ALA A 314 8.48 -0.88 2.99
N ILE A 315 8.61 -0.93 1.65
CA ILE A 315 7.49 -0.81 0.70
C ILE A 315 6.54 -2.03 0.68
N GLY A 316 6.74 -3.04 1.50
CA GLY A 316 5.86 -4.20 1.62
C GLY A 316 4.44 -3.85 2.09
N LYS A 317 3.54 -4.85 2.02
CA LYS A 317 2.23 -4.76 2.65
C LYS A 317 2.42 -4.65 4.17
N ARG A 318 1.67 -3.74 4.81
CA ARG A 318 1.57 -3.64 6.26
C ARG A 318 0.39 -4.46 6.76
N TYR A 319 0.55 -5.05 7.96
CA TYR A 319 -0.44 -5.92 8.56
C TYR A 319 -0.94 -5.42 9.92
N GLY A 320 -0.53 -4.22 10.35
CA GLY A 320 -0.84 -3.71 11.69
C GLY A 320 -1.51 -2.36 11.68
N TYR A 321 -2.36 -2.13 12.67
CA TYR A 321 -3.14 -0.91 12.85
C TYR A 321 -2.32 0.22 13.52
N LYS A 322 -1.17 -0.13 14.10
CA LYS A 322 -0.21 0.77 14.76
C LYS A 322 1.21 0.25 14.63
N ALA A 323 2.20 1.09 14.90
CA ALA A 323 3.61 0.71 15.00
C ALA A 323 3.85 -0.11 16.27
N SER A 324 3.51 -1.39 16.25
CA SER A 324 3.65 -2.30 17.39
C SER A 324 4.33 -3.61 16.97
N PRO A 325 5.19 -4.19 17.81
CA PRO A 325 5.78 -5.51 17.59
C PRO A 325 4.75 -6.62 17.38
N ASP A 326 3.54 -6.47 17.93
CA ASP A 326 2.45 -7.45 17.84
C ASP A 326 2.02 -7.77 16.39
N TYR A 327 2.22 -6.84 15.46
CA TYR A 327 1.87 -7.01 14.05
C TYR A 327 3.09 -7.15 13.13
N GLN A 328 4.25 -6.62 13.55
CA GLN A 328 5.46 -6.56 12.71
C GLN A 328 5.98 -7.93 12.27
N TYR A 329 5.63 -9.00 12.97
CA TYR A 329 6.02 -10.36 12.57
C TYR A 329 5.47 -10.76 11.18
N LEU A 330 4.33 -10.23 10.77
CA LEU A 330 3.78 -10.43 9.43
C LEU A 330 4.50 -9.57 8.39
N ASP A 331 4.86 -8.33 8.75
CA ASP A 331 5.67 -7.46 7.91
C ASP A 331 7.04 -8.10 7.64
N PHE A 332 7.69 -8.65 8.67
CA PHE A 332 8.97 -9.35 8.52
C PHE A 332 8.84 -10.62 7.66
N ALA A 333 7.71 -11.34 7.79
CA ALA A 333 7.45 -12.51 6.96
C ALA A 333 7.34 -12.15 5.46
N ASP A 334 6.66 -11.04 5.14
CA ASP A 334 6.57 -10.52 3.77
C ASP A 334 7.95 -10.10 3.23
N VAL A 335 8.75 -9.42 4.04
CA VAL A 335 10.10 -8.99 3.64
C VAL A 335 11.03 -10.18 3.42
N ILE A 336 11.03 -11.18 4.31
CA ILE A 336 11.85 -12.40 4.17
C ILE A 336 11.47 -13.15 2.90
N ASP A 337 10.18 -13.34 2.63
CA ASP A 337 9.72 -13.99 1.40
C ASP A 337 10.11 -13.18 0.17
N SER A 338 9.96 -11.86 0.23
CA SER A 338 10.36 -10.95 -0.85
C SER A 338 11.87 -11.01 -1.14
N VAL A 339 12.72 -10.90 -0.12
CA VAL A 339 14.18 -11.03 -0.26
C VAL A 339 14.55 -12.41 -0.82
N GLY A 340 13.93 -13.47 -0.29
CA GLY A 340 14.13 -14.84 -0.79
C GLY A 340 13.81 -14.96 -2.27
N ARG A 341 12.62 -14.59 -2.68
CA ARG A 341 12.15 -14.70 -4.07
C ARG A 341 12.86 -13.75 -5.01
N SER A 342 13.03 -12.49 -4.59
CA SER A 342 13.56 -11.44 -5.47
C SER A 342 15.08 -11.53 -5.66
N LEU A 343 15.83 -11.89 -4.64
CA LEU A 343 17.29 -11.84 -4.68
C LEU A 343 17.96 -13.21 -4.75
N LEU A 344 17.31 -14.24 -4.18
CA LEU A 344 17.87 -15.57 -4.08
C LEU A 344 17.12 -16.63 -4.89
N GLY A 345 15.92 -16.31 -5.41
CA GLY A 345 15.06 -17.28 -6.09
C GLY A 345 14.63 -18.43 -5.17
N LEU A 346 14.39 -18.16 -3.89
CA LEU A 346 14.03 -19.15 -2.89
C LEU A 346 12.75 -18.76 -2.14
N SER A 347 11.90 -19.74 -1.84
CA SER A 347 10.66 -19.56 -1.07
C SER A 347 10.93 -19.64 0.43
N LEU A 348 11.60 -18.63 1.02
CA LEU A 348 12.01 -18.63 2.43
C LEU A 348 10.80 -18.61 3.39
N GLY A 349 9.67 -18.03 2.99
CA GLY A 349 8.48 -17.89 3.81
C GLY A 349 7.91 -19.24 4.32
N CYS A 350 8.13 -20.33 3.58
CA CYS A 350 7.72 -21.69 4.00
C CYS A 350 8.41 -22.15 5.30
N ALA A 351 9.60 -21.61 5.60
CA ALA A 351 10.36 -22.00 6.78
C ALA A 351 9.93 -21.27 8.07
N ARG A 352 8.90 -20.45 8.03
CA ARG A 352 8.37 -19.76 9.21
C ARG A 352 7.77 -20.69 10.26
N CYS A 353 7.00 -21.70 9.85
CA CYS A 353 6.25 -22.57 10.77
C CYS A 353 6.98 -23.90 11.08
N HIS A 354 7.76 -24.37 10.12
CA HIS A 354 8.51 -25.63 10.17
C HIS A 354 9.68 -25.55 9.18
N ASP A 355 10.63 -26.46 9.24
CA ASP A 355 11.66 -26.56 8.21
C ASP A 355 11.04 -26.66 6.81
N HIS A 356 11.66 -26.00 5.82
CA HIS A 356 11.15 -26.02 4.45
C HIS A 356 10.97 -27.47 3.95
N LYS A 357 9.79 -27.76 3.39
CA LYS A 357 9.40 -29.14 3.06
C LYS A 357 10.35 -29.83 2.06
N TYR A 358 10.90 -29.06 1.13
CA TYR A 358 11.66 -29.55 -0.01
C TYR A 358 13.11 -29.11 0.01
N ASP A 359 13.35 -27.83 0.20
CA ASP A 359 14.67 -27.22 0.16
C ASP A 359 15.39 -27.30 1.51
N PRO A 360 16.72 -27.28 1.56
CA PRO A 360 17.50 -27.41 2.78
C PRO A 360 17.56 -26.08 3.56
N ILE A 361 16.41 -25.51 3.82
CA ILE A 361 16.21 -24.27 4.58
C ILE A 361 15.49 -24.61 5.87
N SER A 362 16.08 -24.33 7.00
CA SER A 362 15.52 -24.63 8.30
C SER A 362 14.69 -23.45 8.85
N ALA A 363 13.79 -23.73 9.80
CA ALA A 363 13.16 -22.69 10.58
C ALA A 363 14.21 -21.81 11.30
N ALA A 364 15.33 -22.40 11.72
CA ALA A 364 16.44 -21.64 12.29
C ALA A 364 17.07 -20.63 11.30
N ASP A 365 17.15 -20.95 10.00
CA ASP A 365 17.60 -20.01 8.98
C ASP A 365 16.61 -18.85 8.82
N TYR A 366 15.32 -19.15 8.85
CA TYR A 366 14.28 -18.13 8.78
C TYR A 366 14.37 -17.15 9.96
N TYR A 367 14.44 -17.68 11.20
CA TYR A 367 14.50 -16.84 12.40
C TYR A 367 15.84 -16.15 12.59
N ALA A 368 16.91 -16.65 12.00
CA ALA A 368 18.18 -15.92 11.92
C ALA A 368 18.06 -14.64 11.08
N LEU A 369 17.38 -14.70 9.93
CA LEU A 369 17.06 -13.51 9.10
C LEU A 369 16.01 -12.63 9.78
N TYR A 370 15.02 -13.22 10.43
CA TYR A 370 13.99 -12.51 11.20
C TYR A 370 14.64 -11.62 12.29
N GLY A 371 15.65 -12.11 13.00
CA GLY A 371 16.40 -11.32 14.00
C GLY A 371 17.09 -10.09 13.41
N ILE A 372 17.58 -10.16 12.17
CA ILE A 372 18.13 -9.01 11.44
C ILE A 372 17.05 -7.94 11.21
N LEU A 373 15.83 -8.35 10.78
CA LEU A 373 14.72 -7.44 10.55
C LEU A 373 14.12 -6.89 11.85
N GLN A 374 14.06 -7.71 12.89
CA GLN A 374 13.63 -7.31 14.24
C GLN A 374 14.58 -6.28 14.86
N SER A 375 15.86 -6.32 14.50
CA SER A 375 16.89 -5.35 14.92
C SER A 375 16.86 -4.04 14.10
N THR A 376 15.77 -3.78 13.37
CA THR A 376 15.63 -2.65 12.43
C THR A 376 14.42 -1.80 12.84
N THR A 377 14.54 -0.49 12.76
CA THR A 377 13.43 0.45 12.94
C THR A 377 12.74 0.69 11.60
N TRP A 378 11.42 0.56 11.59
CA TRP A 378 10.60 0.57 10.38
C TRP A 378 9.72 1.82 10.31
N ALA A 379 9.72 2.50 9.18
CA ALA A 379 8.73 3.53 8.90
C ALA A 379 7.31 2.96 8.98
N PHE A 380 6.42 3.65 9.67
CA PHE A 380 5.01 3.32 9.78
C PHE A 380 4.18 4.42 9.08
N PRO A 381 3.42 4.11 8.02
CA PRO A 381 2.74 5.12 7.21
C PRO A 381 1.44 5.66 7.84
N GLY A 382 0.93 5.00 8.84
CA GLY A 382 -0.36 5.21 9.48
C GLY A 382 -1.21 3.95 9.42
N GLY A 383 -2.19 3.87 10.30
CA GLY A 383 -3.15 2.76 10.44
C GLY A 383 -4.34 3.19 11.27
N GLU A 384 -5.29 2.31 11.47
CA GLU A 384 -6.57 2.63 12.09
C GLU A 384 -6.44 3.09 13.55
N GLU A 385 -5.53 2.48 14.34
CA GLU A 385 -5.26 2.87 15.72
C GLU A 385 -4.27 4.05 15.82
N GLN A 386 -3.26 4.06 14.96
CA GLN A 386 -2.26 5.14 14.89
C GLN A 386 -2.34 5.83 13.52
N LYS A 387 -3.15 6.87 13.42
CA LYS A 387 -3.50 7.53 12.15
C LYS A 387 -2.36 8.34 11.53
N ARG A 388 -1.26 8.56 12.23
CA ARG A 388 -0.17 9.43 11.78
C ARG A 388 1.09 8.64 11.44
N PRO A 389 1.81 9.03 10.39
CA PRO A 389 3.11 8.46 10.08
C PRO A 389 4.10 8.58 11.24
N ALA A 390 4.97 7.56 11.39
CA ALA A 390 6.00 7.53 12.43
C ALA A 390 7.28 6.83 11.93
N HIS A 391 8.41 7.14 12.55
CA HIS A 391 9.71 6.49 12.33
C HIS A 391 10.27 6.58 10.91
N PHE A 392 9.89 7.59 10.14
CA PHE A 392 10.45 7.82 8.82
C PHE A 392 11.89 8.33 8.94
N PRO A 393 12.88 7.67 8.33
CA PRO A 393 14.26 8.11 8.39
C PRO A 393 14.46 9.47 7.71
N PRO A 394 15.22 10.39 8.36
CA PRO A 394 15.58 11.67 7.77
C PRO A 394 16.44 11.52 6.51
N LEU A 395 16.21 12.38 5.52
CA LEU A 395 17.05 12.47 4.31
C LEU A 395 18.23 13.44 4.49
N VAL A 396 18.56 13.77 5.70
CA VAL A 396 19.70 14.61 6.08
C VAL A 396 20.54 13.90 7.13
N PRO A 397 21.89 14.13 7.15
CA PRO A 397 22.76 13.54 8.16
C PRO A 397 22.32 13.87 9.58
N PRO A 398 22.59 13.02 10.58
CA PRO A 398 22.19 13.23 11.97
C PRO A 398 22.73 14.55 12.57
N THR A 399 23.87 15.04 12.11
CA THR A 399 24.42 16.33 12.52
C THR A 399 23.59 17.53 12.09
N LEU A 400 22.83 17.42 11.01
CA LEU A 400 21.91 18.46 10.53
C LEU A 400 20.52 18.34 11.11
N THR A 401 20.06 17.15 11.51
CA THR A 401 18.72 16.92 12.05
C THR A 401 18.41 17.81 13.24
N ALA A 402 19.27 17.78 14.27
CA ALA A 402 19.10 18.60 15.49
C ALA A 402 19.10 20.10 15.18
N LYS A 403 19.97 20.54 14.25
CA LYS A 403 20.01 21.95 13.82
C LYS A 403 18.72 22.39 13.15
N LEU A 404 18.19 21.57 12.23
CA LEU A 404 16.96 21.87 11.48
C LEU A 404 15.72 21.80 12.39
N GLU A 405 15.68 20.87 13.34
CA GLU A 405 14.63 20.83 14.37
C GLU A 405 14.63 22.07 15.25
N LYS A 406 15.81 22.50 15.67
CA LYS A 406 15.96 23.74 16.44
C LYS A 406 15.49 24.95 15.64
N LEU A 407 15.88 25.07 14.37
CA LEU A 407 15.42 26.17 13.49
C LEU A 407 13.90 26.14 13.30
N LYS A 408 13.30 24.96 13.16
CA LYS A 408 11.84 24.83 13.10
C LYS A 408 11.17 25.26 14.40
N ALA A 409 11.70 24.85 15.54
CA ALA A 409 11.19 25.24 16.86
C ALA A 409 11.29 26.76 17.06
N GLU A 410 12.40 27.37 16.69
CA GLU A 410 12.59 28.82 16.73
C GLU A 410 11.63 29.58 15.80
N GLU A 411 11.36 29.05 14.59
CA GLU A 411 10.39 29.61 13.66
C GLU A 411 8.96 29.52 14.22
N LEU A 412 8.57 28.38 14.77
CA LEU A 412 7.27 28.21 15.43
C LEU A 412 7.14 29.14 16.64
N GLY A 413 8.19 29.28 17.47
CA GLY A 413 8.21 30.20 18.60
C GLY A 413 8.06 31.66 18.18
N ARG A 414 8.66 32.05 17.06
CA ARG A 414 8.45 33.40 16.48
C ARG A 414 6.99 33.61 16.04
N LEU A 415 6.40 32.61 15.37
CA LEU A 415 4.99 32.67 14.96
C LEU A 415 4.06 32.73 16.17
N ASP A 416 4.33 31.96 17.23
CA ASP A 416 3.57 32.02 18.48
C ASP A 416 3.65 33.36 19.17
N THR A 417 4.85 33.98 19.18
CA THR A 417 5.04 35.34 19.69
C THR A 417 4.24 36.36 18.88
N GLN A 418 4.29 36.30 17.55
CA GLN A 418 3.53 37.19 16.67
C GLN A 418 2.01 37.03 16.89
N LEU A 419 1.53 35.80 16.99
CA LEU A 419 0.12 35.48 17.29
C LEU A 419 -0.29 36.07 18.64
N SER A 420 0.53 35.93 19.64
CA SER A 420 0.26 36.49 20.99
C SER A 420 0.14 38.02 20.99
N VAL A 421 1.03 38.71 20.25
CA VAL A 421 1.00 40.15 20.08
C VAL A 421 -0.27 40.60 19.34
N LEU A 422 -0.61 39.91 18.23
CA LEU A 422 -1.81 40.23 17.44
C LEU A 422 -3.09 39.98 18.22
N LYS A 423 -3.18 38.89 18.94
CA LYS A 423 -4.33 38.57 19.81
C LYS A 423 -4.50 39.61 20.91
N ARG A 424 -3.39 40.05 21.55
CA ARG A 424 -3.43 41.12 22.55
C ARG A 424 -3.93 42.42 21.94
N ARG A 425 -3.39 42.82 20.79
CA ARG A 425 -3.83 44.01 20.04
C ARG A 425 -5.31 43.96 19.67
N GLN A 426 -5.79 42.77 19.24
CA GLN A 426 -7.21 42.55 18.95
C GLN A 426 -8.07 42.77 20.20
N MET A 427 -7.64 42.29 21.39
CA MET A 427 -8.35 42.51 22.65
C MET A 427 -8.41 44.00 23.04
N GLU A 428 -7.32 44.76 22.76
CA GLU A 428 -7.28 46.23 23.02
C GLU A 428 -8.23 47.00 22.11
N ILE A 429 -8.38 46.57 20.88
CA ILE A 429 -9.25 47.21 19.88
C ILE A 429 -10.73 46.88 20.12
N ALA A 430 -11.01 45.65 20.54
CA ALA A 430 -12.37 45.17 20.83
C ALA A 430 -12.48 44.75 22.32
N PRO A 431 -12.74 45.71 23.23
CA PRO A 431 -12.74 45.44 24.67
C PRO A 431 -13.78 44.40 25.12
N ASN A 432 -14.71 44.04 24.28
CA ASN A 432 -15.73 42.98 24.51
C ASN A 432 -15.34 41.64 23.87
N TRP A 433 -14.15 41.53 23.24
CA TRP A 433 -13.71 40.28 22.69
C TRP A 433 -13.01 39.43 23.77
N ARG A 434 -13.41 38.14 23.90
CA ARG A 434 -12.86 37.21 24.89
C ARG A 434 -12.23 36.03 24.22
N ALA A 435 -11.00 35.73 24.64
CA ALA A 435 -10.38 34.46 24.33
C ALA A 435 -11.04 33.38 25.20
N GLY A 436 -11.75 32.43 24.59
CA GLY A 436 -12.15 31.24 25.29
C GLY A 436 -13.65 31.00 25.50
N GLY A 437 -14.52 31.51 24.66
CA GLY A 437 -15.73 30.81 24.25
C GLY A 437 -16.73 30.32 25.25
N PHE A 438 -16.91 30.95 26.42
CA PHE A 438 -18.16 30.77 27.14
C PHE A 438 -19.21 31.73 26.58
N ASP A 439 -20.44 31.28 26.45
CA ASP A 439 -21.60 32.16 26.42
C ASP A 439 -21.93 32.55 27.88
N LEU A 440 -21.23 33.54 28.33
CA LEU A 440 -21.02 33.80 29.76
C LEU A 440 -22.24 34.39 30.44
N GLY A 441 -23.15 34.96 29.68
CA GLY A 441 -24.37 35.57 30.17
C GLY A 441 -25.63 34.99 29.56
N PHE A 442 -25.50 33.88 28.81
CA PHE A 442 -26.61 33.22 28.11
C PHE A 442 -27.38 34.10 27.12
N GLU A 443 -26.83 35.27 26.73
CA GLU A 443 -27.48 36.24 25.87
C GLU A 443 -27.71 35.75 24.43
N ALA A 444 -26.91 34.80 23.96
CA ALA A 444 -27.09 34.17 22.66
C ALA A 444 -28.13 33.03 22.66
N GLN A 445 -28.65 32.66 23.83
CA GLN A 445 -29.59 31.57 24.00
C GLN A 445 -31.05 32.04 23.84
N LYS A 446 -31.96 31.11 23.61
CA LYS A 446 -33.40 31.43 23.45
C LYS A 446 -34.10 31.37 24.82
N PRO A 447 -34.78 32.45 25.23
CA PRO A 447 -35.52 32.45 26.48
C PRO A 447 -36.62 31.35 26.48
N ASN A 448 -36.92 30.83 27.66
CA ASN A 448 -37.88 29.76 27.93
C ASN A 448 -37.56 28.45 27.18
N LYS A 449 -36.29 28.23 26.87
CA LYS A 449 -35.77 26.99 26.30
C LYS A 449 -34.60 26.48 27.12
N ARG A 450 -34.24 25.19 26.93
CA ARG A 450 -33.01 24.63 27.47
C ARG A 450 -31.80 25.29 26.74
N PRO A 451 -30.67 25.49 27.42
CA PRO A 451 -29.46 25.92 26.77
C PRO A 451 -29.11 24.99 25.60
N ALA A 452 -28.84 25.60 24.43
CA ALA A 452 -28.42 24.87 23.24
C ALA A 452 -26.91 24.55 23.30
N SER A 453 -26.47 23.66 22.39
CA SER A 453 -25.03 23.36 22.21
C SER A 453 -24.20 24.65 22.19
N PRO A 454 -23.02 24.71 22.84
CA PRO A 454 -22.25 23.58 23.37
C PRO A 454 -22.60 23.16 24.81
N TRP A 455 -23.65 23.67 25.41
CA TRP A 455 -24.12 23.26 26.73
C TRP A 455 -24.78 21.87 26.67
N VAL A 456 -24.43 21.02 27.60
CA VAL A 456 -25.05 19.73 27.82
C VAL A 456 -25.87 19.80 29.12
N CYS A 457 -27.18 19.54 29.04
CA CYS A 457 -28.11 19.75 30.13
C CYS A 457 -28.84 18.46 30.49
N SER A 458 -29.00 18.22 31.81
CA SER A 458 -29.83 17.14 32.37
C SER A 458 -30.82 17.73 33.40
N GLY A 459 -32.03 17.20 33.46
CA GLY A 459 -33.06 17.66 34.37
C GLY A 459 -33.83 18.94 33.93
N PRO A 460 -34.56 19.59 34.82
CA PRO A 460 -35.34 20.80 34.57
C PRO A 460 -34.40 22.01 34.49
N ILE A 461 -34.09 22.46 33.26
CA ILE A 461 -33.25 23.62 33.03
C ILE A 461 -33.83 24.50 31.94
N GLU A 462 -33.86 25.82 32.21
CA GLU A 462 -34.36 26.80 31.26
C GLU A 462 -33.53 28.13 31.29
N ILE A 463 -33.50 28.80 30.16
CA ILE A 463 -33.00 30.20 30.06
C ILE A 463 -34.15 31.13 30.39
N THR A 464 -33.89 32.05 31.34
CA THR A 464 -34.94 32.99 31.76
C THR A 464 -34.34 34.32 32.18
N SER A 465 -35.11 35.40 32.00
CA SER A 465 -34.72 36.73 32.50
C SER A 465 -34.82 36.84 34.01
N GLU A 466 -35.57 35.96 34.66
CA GLU A 466 -35.66 35.92 36.13
C GLU A 466 -34.36 35.41 36.76
N ALA A 467 -33.54 34.66 36.02
CA ALA A 467 -32.25 34.15 36.43
C ALA A 467 -31.10 35.09 36.06
N GLN A 468 -31.33 36.32 35.69
CA GLN A 468 -30.31 37.31 35.39
C GLN A 468 -29.65 37.79 36.68
N SER A 469 -28.31 37.82 36.70
CA SER A 469 -27.49 38.41 37.80
C SER A 469 -27.63 39.94 37.82
N PRO A 470 -27.75 40.56 39.03
CA PRO A 470 -27.70 42.01 39.13
C PRO A 470 -26.29 42.60 38.94
N PHE A 471 -25.23 41.74 38.97
CA PHE A 471 -23.85 42.20 38.95
C PHE A 471 -23.43 42.52 37.53
N GLN A 472 -22.69 43.64 37.34
CA GLN A 472 -22.29 44.14 36.02
C GLN A 472 -20.76 44.16 35.83
N HIS A 473 -20.02 43.62 36.81
CA HIS A 473 -18.59 43.80 36.90
C HIS A 473 -17.76 42.86 36.00
N VAL A 474 -18.40 41.91 35.36
CA VAL A 474 -17.71 40.94 34.49
C VAL A 474 -18.09 41.13 33.03
N HIS A 475 -19.32 41.60 32.77
CA HIS A 475 -19.88 41.71 31.43
C HIS A 475 -20.83 42.92 31.35
N PRO A 476 -21.11 43.42 30.14
CA PRO A 476 -22.27 44.29 29.96
C PRO A 476 -23.51 43.59 30.54
N LYS A 477 -24.33 44.33 31.27
CA LYS A 477 -25.56 43.79 31.82
C LYS A 477 -26.35 43.07 30.76
N GLY A 478 -26.49 41.77 30.95
CA GLY A 478 -27.31 40.90 30.14
C GLY A 478 -28.79 41.01 30.48
N ALA A 479 -29.61 40.24 29.80
CA ALA A 479 -31.03 40.13 30.03
C ALA A 479 -31.47 38.72 30.43
N LEU A 480 -30.57 37.77 30.37
CA LEU A 480 -30.83 36.32 30.52
C LEU A 480 -29.88 35.68 31.51
N GLY A 481 -30.33 34.63 32.16
CA GLY A 481 -29.52 33.70 32.95
C GLY A 481 -30.12 32.30 32.84
N VAL A 482 -29.54 31.29 33.48
CA VAL A 482 -30.04 29.92 33.49
C VAL A 482 -30.57 29.53 34.84
N ARG A 483 -31.82 29.07 34.88
CA ARG A 483 -32.45 28.44 36.04
C ARG A 483 -32.33 26.93 35.97
N ILE A 484 -31.82 26.31 37.03
CA ILE A 484 -31.74 24.87 37.20
C ILE A 484 -32.66 24.50 38.35
N GLY A 485 -33.73 23.74 38.05
CA GLY A 485 -34.67 23.22 39.01
C GLY A 485 -34.04 22.19 39.94
N SER A 486 -34.77 21.90 41.04
CA SER A 486 -34.35 20.82 41.96
C SER A 486 -34.58 19.44 41.30
N GLY A 487 -33.66 18.49 41.46
CA GLY A 487 -33.77 17.20 40.84
C GLY A 487 -32.78 16.15 41.33
N ASN A 488 -32.51 15.18 40.50
CA ASN A 488 -31.59 14.07 40.76
C ASN A 488 -30.12 14.58 40.84
N PRO A 489 -29.24 13.81 41.47
CA PRO A 489 -27.82 14.21 41.62
C PRO A 489 -27.11 14.57 40.31
N THR A 490 -27.56 13.99 39.19
CA THR A 490 -26.97 14.25 37.86
C THR A 490 -27.61 15.44 37.12
N ASP A 491 -28.70 16.03 37.70
CA ASP A 491 -29.38 17.14 37.04
C ASP A 491 -28.53 18.42 37.14
N GLY A 492 -28.26 18.99 35.98
CA GLY A 492 -27.38 20.13 35.91
C GLY A 492 -26.95 20.53 34.51
N LEU A 493 -25.96 21.38 34.49
CA LEU A 493 -25.41 22.06 33.35
C LEU A 493 -23.95 21.70 33.21
N ARG A 494 -23.52 21.34 32.01
CA ARG A 494 -22.14 21.01 31.68
C ARG A 494 -21.71 21.75 30.43
N TYR A 495 -20.50 22.28 30.46
CA TYR A 495 -19.81 22.83 29.29
C TYR A 495 -18.51 22.10 29.07
N VAL A 496 -18.23 21.69 27.82
CA VAL A 496 -16.98 21.03 27.43
C VAL A 496 -16.19 21.97 26.55
N PHE A 497 -14.97 22.35 26.98
CA PHE A 497 -14.04 23.14 26.16
C PHE A 497 -13.41 22.27 25.12
N LYS A 498 -13.66 22.55 23.85
CA LYS A 498 -13.27 21.69 22.71
C LYS A 498 -11.76 21.34 22.67
N ASP A 499 -10.91 22.28 23.08
CA ASP A 499 -9.45 22.11 23.04
C ASP A 499 -8.81 22.05 24.45
N GLY A 500 -9.61 22.10 25.50
CA GLY A 500 -9.17 22.21 26.88
C GLY A 500 -8.36 23.50 27.13
N LEU A 501 -8.54 24.11 28.31
CA LEU A 501 -7.74 25.25 28.75
C LEU A 501 -6.57 24.75 29.58
N ARG A 502 -5.36 24.97 29.07
CA ARG A 502 -4.13 24.57 29.77
C ARG A 502 -3.61 25.75 30.61
N ALA A 503 -3.39 25.50 31.88
CA ALA A 503 -2.72 26.45 32.75
C ALA A 503 -1.28 26.72 32.28
N THR A 504 -0.94 27.96 32.01
CA THR A 504 0.40 28.36 31.58
C THR A 504 1.28 28.60 32.83
N PRO A 505 2.51 28.04 32.89
CA PRO A 505 3.42 28.34 33.98
C PRO A 505 3.62 29.87 34.15
N GLY A 506 3.48 30.38 35.39
CA GLY A 506 3.60 31.79 35.68
C GLY A 506 2.38 32.67 35.41
N ARG A 507 1.28 32.09 34.93
CA ARG A 507 -0.01 32.79 34.78
C ARG A 507 -1.07 32.08 35.63
N HIS A 508 -1.95 32.87 36.23
CA HIS A 508 -3.11 32.35 36.96
C HIS A 508 -4.26 32.08 35.99
N MET A 509 -5.08 31.13 36.34
CA MET A 509 -6.40 30.95 35.69
C MET A 509 -7.45 31.60 36.60
N HIS A 510 -8.29 32.45 36.04
CA HIS A 510 -9.33 33.17 36.80
C HIS A 510 -10.69 32.60 36.38
N PHE A 511 -11.46 32.15 37.40
CA PHE A 511 -12.80 31.64 37.24
C PHE A 511 -13.80 32.56 37.96
N THR A 512 -14.98 32.78 37.36
CA THR A 512 -16.09 33.48 37.97
C THR A 512 -17.41 32.77 37.68
N VAL A 513 -18.35 32.91 38.59
CA VAL A 513 -19.74 32.56 38.41
C VAL A 513 -20.60 33.37 39.38
N ASP A 514 -21.68 33.93 38.89
CA ASP A 514 -22.71 34.50 39.70
C ASP A 514 -23.79 33.43 39.94
N PHE A 515 -24.24 33.27 41.20
CA PHE A 515 -25.20 32.25 41.56
C PHE A 515 -26.18 32.73 42.61
N ARG A 516 -27.35 32.14 42.60
CA ARG A 516 -28.42 32.36 43.59
C ARG A 516 -29.04 31.01 43.91
N SER A 517 -29.05 30.65 45.22
CA SER A 517 -29.86 29.54 45.71
C SER A 517 -31.29 30.00 45.91
N LEU A 518 -32.27 29.19 45.55
CA LEU A 518 -33.70 29.48 45.72
C LEU A 518 -34.28 28.62 46.81
N GLU A 519 -35.23 29.14 47.58
CA GLU A 519 -36.00 28.33 48.53
C GLU A 519 -36.65 27.15 47.83
N SER A 520 -36.45 25.96 48.40
CA SER A 520 -36.99 24.72 47.85
C SER A 520 -37.38 23.81 49.02
N PRO A 521 -38.62 23.81 49.43
CA PRO A 521 -39.11 23.00 50.58
C PRO A 521 -38.70 21.52 50.48
N GLY A 522 -38.07 21.00 51.55
CA GLY A 522 -37.62 19.62 51.61
C GLY A 522 -36.38 19.29 50.80
N LYS A 523 -35.68 20.28 50.28
CA LYS A 523 -34.47 20.12 49.45
C LYS A 523 -33.29 20.80 50.07
N SER A 524 -32.58 20.10 50.95
CA SER A 524 -31.43 20.59 51.73
C SER A 524 -30.06 20.16 51.16
N GLY A 525 -30.04 19.39 50.07
CA GLY A 525 -28.79 18.94 49.45
C GLY A 525 -28.07 20.06 48.72
N ALA A 526 -26.77 19.83 48.45
CA ALA A 526 -25.92 20.82 47.83
C ALA A 526 -25.84 20.64 46.34
N PHE A 527 -25.57 21.73 45.63
CA PHE A 527 -25.09 21.75 44.24
C PHE A 527 -23.65 22.19 44.17
N ARG A 528 -22.92 21.84 43.12
CA ARG A 528 -21.52 22.18 42.99
C ARG A 528 -21.20 22.95 41.73
N PHE A 529 -20.07 23.65 41.80
CA PHE A 529 -19.32 24.21 40.67
C PHE A 529 -18.04 23.40 40.54
N TYR A 530 -17.89 22.69 39.43
CA TYR A 530 -16.71 21.89 39.16
C TYR A 530 -16.01 22.46 37.95
N LEU A 531 -14.68 22.62 38.03
CA LEU A 531 -13.80 22.93 36.93
C LEU A 531 -12.63 21.95 36.94
N GLY A 532 -12.34 21.29 35.85
CA GLY A 532 -11.28 20.31 35.76
C GLY A 532 -11.24 19.55 34.45
N ARG A 533 -10.67 18.36 34.46
CA ARG A 533 -10.58 17.48 33.30
C ARG A 533 -11.57 16.31 33.43
N GLY A 534 -12.40 16.14 32.38
CA GLY A 534 -13.43 15.08 32.36
C GLY A 534 -14.43 15.19 33.50
N VAL A 535 -15.21 14.11 33.67
CA VAL A 535 -16.14 14.04 34.78
C VAL A 535 -15.42 13.42 36.00
N VAL A 536 -14.91 14.26 36.91
CA VAL A 536 -14.29 13.87 38.20
C VAL A 536 -12.91 13.20 38.10
N GLN A 537 -12.24 13.20 36.95
CA GLN A 537 -10.93 12.53 36.80
C GLN A 537 -9.77 13.37 37.33
N SER A 538 -9.78 14.69 37.12
CA SER A 538 -8.73 15.60 37.58
C SER A 538 -9.35 16.97 37.82
N LEU A 539 -9.48 17.33 39.08
CA LEU A 539 -10.22 18.52 39.48
C LEU A 539 -9.28 19.69 39.78
N ALA A 540 -9.50 20.82 39.10
CA ALA A 540 -8.82 22.08 39.42
C ALA A 540 -9.42 22.72 40.67
N ILE A 541 -10.76 22.94 40.62
CA ILE A 541 -11.53 23.47 41.75
C ILE A 541 -12.87 22.75 41.87
N GLN A 542 -13.36 22.68 43.10
CA GLN A 542 -14.73 22.28 43.38
C GLN A 542 -15.27 23.15 44.52
N CYS A 543 -16.32 23.90 44.20
CA CYS A 543 -17.08 24.65 45.18
C CYS A 543 -18.50 24.06 45.28
N SER A 544 -19.18 24.30 46.37
CA SER A 544 -20.49 23.74 46.59
C SER A 544 -21.37 24.69 47.43
N ALA A 545 -22.66 24.76 47.08
CA ALA A 545 -23.61 25.55 47.82
C ALA A 545 -24.87 24.75 48.14
N THR A 546 -25.45 24.99 49.33
CA THR A 546 -26.80 24.63 49.69
C THR A 546 -27.75 25.85 49.57
N ALA A 547 -28.92 25.77 50.11
CA ALA A 547 -29.80 26.95 50.26
C ALA A 547 -29.19 28.02 51.19
N THR A 548 -28.40 27.59 52.20
CA THR A 548 -27.98 28.48 53.29
C THR A 548 -26.46 28.52 53.55
N GLU A 549 -25.68 27.72 52.81
CA GLU A 549 -24.23 27.56 53.04
C GLU A 549 -23.43 27.46 51.78
N PHE A 550 -22.25 28.08 51.74
CA PHE A 550 -21.28 27.93 50.68
C PHE A 550 -19.96 27.33 51.19
N ALA A 551 -19.48 26.29 50.56
CA ALA A 551 -18.26 25.56 50.90
C ALA A 551 -17.35 25.40 49.70
N ILE A 552 -16.03 25.25 49.95
CA ILE A 552 -15.01 24.94 48.97
C ILE A 552 -14.33 23.62 49.31
N ARG A 553 -13.79 22.95 48.30
CA ARG A 553 -12.99 21.75 48.50
C ARG A 553 -11.50 22.10 48.53
N ASN A 554 -10.86 21.96 49.69
CA ASN A 554 -9.43 22.14 49.89
C ASN A 554 -8.73 20.78 49.85
N GLY A 555 -8.09 20.46 48.72
CA GLY A 555 -7.61 19.12 48.46
C GLY A 555 -8.76 18.08 48.47
N ASN A 556 -8.79 17.26 49.53
CA ASN A 556 -9.85 16.26 49.70
C ASN A 556 -10.91 16.60 50.76
N LYS A 557 -10.80 17.72 51.45
CA LYS A 557 -11.68 18.11 52.55
C LYS A 557 -12.58 19.29 52.16
N TRP A 558 -13.83 19.25 52.57
CA TRP A 558 -14.73 20.38 52.47
C TRP A 558 -14.54 21.37 53.61
N GLU A 559 -14.58 22.65 53.28
CA GLU A 559 -14.47 23.75 54.22
C GLU A 559 -15.62 24.73 53.93
N THR A 560 -16.48 24.97 54.93
CA THR A 560 -17.51 26.03 54.88
C THR A 560 -16.82 27.40 54.89
N VAL A 561 -17.17 28.23 53.90
CA VAL A 561 -16.59 29.58 53.75
C VAL A 561 -17.50 30.63 54.35
N ARG A 562 -18.81 30.51 54.08
CA ARG A 562 -19.78 31.45 54.55
C ARG A 562 -21.19 30.90 54.60
N GLN A 563 -22.06 31.53 55.41
CA GLN A 563 -23.50 31.37 55.31
C GLN A 563 -24.05 32.24 54.16
N ILE A 564 -25.02 31.75 53.42
CA ILE A 564 -25.68 32.42 52.32
C ILE A 564 -27.18 32.47 52.58
N THR A 565 -27.89 33.42 51.96
CA THR A 565 -29.32 33.60 52.13
C THR A 565 -30.03 33.20 50.82
N PRO A 566 -31.06 32.34 50.88
CA PRO A 566 -31.87 32.02 49.72
C PRO A 566 -32.44 33.26 49.05
N GLY A 567 -32.50 33.30 47.74
CA GLY A 567 -32.96 34.42 46.94
C GLY A 567 -31.94 35.54 46.72
N THR A 568 -30.80 35.53 47.45
CA THR A 568 -29.73 36.52 47.30
C THR A 568 -28.71 36.09 46.25
N TRP A 569 -28.32 37.00 45.39
CA TRP A 569 -27.25 36.76 44.42
C TRP A 569 -25.87 36.92 45.05
N TYR A 570 -25.00 35.97 44.76
CA TYR A 570 -23.62 35.93 45.16
C TYR A 570 -22.70 35.86 43.94
N THR A 571 -21.59 36.55 43.95
CA THR A 571 -20.52 36.36 43.00
C THR A 571 -19.41 35.50 43.62
N LEU A 572 -18.91 34.51 42.86
CA LEU A 572 -17.76 33.71 43.21
C LEU A 572 -16.65 34.03 42.20
N ARG A 573 -15.48 34.41 42.69
CA ARG A 573 -14.30 34.64 41.89
C ARG A 573 -13.13 33.86 42.47
N ILE A 574 -12.44 33.12 41.61
CA ILE A 574 -11.31 32.28 41.99
C ILE A 574 -10.12 32.57 41.09
N SER A 575 -8.94 32.65 41.65
CA SER A 575 -7.66 32.68 40.98
C SER A 575 -6.90 31.41 41.32
N ILE A 576 -6.56 30.63 40.30
CA ILE A 576 -5.84 29.37 40.40
C ILE A 576 -4.38 29.61 40.03
N ASP A 577 -3.45 29.33 40.97
CA ASP A 577 -2.00 29.33 40.72
C ASP A 577 -1.55 27.90 40.35
N PRO A 578 -1.29 27.61 39.08
CA PRO A 578 -0.92 26.27 38.66
C PRO A 578 0.48 25.85 39.10
N ALA A 579 1.36 26.82 39.37
CA ALA A 579 2.72 26.55 39.84
C ALA A 579 2.73 26.09 41.30
N LYS A 580 1.93 26.76 42.14
CA LYS A 580 1.78 26.39 43.54
C LYS A 580 0.75 25.29 43.77
N LYS A 581 -0.03 24.95 42.77
CA LYS A 581 -1.18 24.03 42.87
C LYS A 581 -2.18 24.46 43.94
N THR A 582 -2.44 25.76 44.03
CA THR A 582 -3.36 26.37 44.97
C THR A 582 -4.36 27.28 44.26
N PHE A 583 -5.46 27.54 44.93
CA PHE A 583 -6.38 28.58 44.47
C PHE A 583 -6.77 29.49 45.65
N SER A 584 -7.08 30.73 45.28
CA SER A 584 -7.57 31.74 46.21
C SER A 584 -8.79 32.41 45.61
N GLY A 585 -9.67 32.98 46.43
CA GLY A 585 -10.87 33.58 45.83
C GLY A 585 -11.67 34.39 46.88
N VAL A 586 -12.80 34.88 46.35
CA VAL A 586 -13.77 35.64 47.14
C VAL A 586 -15.18 35.16 46.72
N VAL A 587 -16.06 35.09 47.72
CA VAL A 587 -17.51 34.88 47.53
C VAL A 587 -18.26 35.92 48.31
N GLY A 588 -19.30 36.51 47.73
CA GLY A 588 -20.06 37.50 48.41
C GLY A 588 -21.19 38.17 47.60
N ALA A 589 -21.95 39.04 48.28
CA ALA A 589 -22.99 39.83 47.68
C ALA A 589 -22.66 41.31 47.92
N SER A 590 -22.61 42.08 46.83
CA SER A 590 -22.28 43.55 46.90
C SER A 590 -20.99 43.81 47.71
N ASP A 591 -21.12 44.50 48.88
CA ASP A 591 -20.02 44.89 49.70
C ASP A 591 -19.66 43.91 50.84
N ASP A 592 -20.47 42.85 50.97
CA ASP A 592 -20.24 41.77 51.94
C ASP A 592 -19.48 40.61 51.29
N LEU A 593 -18.16 40.69 51.35
CA LEU A 593 -17.26 39.74 50.67
C LEU A 593 -16.50 38.92 51.72
N THR A 594 -16.47 37.60 51.53
CA THR A 594 -15.65 36.65 52.28
C THR A 594 -14.54 36.11 51.39
N THR A 595 -13.30 36.29 51.83
CA THR A 595 -12.10 35.85 51.13
C THR A 595 -11.60 34.50 51.64
N PHE A 596 -11.03 33.70 50.75
CA PHE A 596 -10.27 32.47 51.08
C PHE A 596 -8.98 32.42 50.25
N ALA A 597 -7.90 31.94 50.87
CA ALA A 597 -6.59 31.97 50.25
C ALA A 597 -5.84 30.64 50.37
N ASN A 598 -4.96 30.38 49.37
CA ASN A 598 -4.00 29.27 49.35
C ASN A 598 -4.63 27.89 49.62
N LYS A 599 -5.78 27.65 49.05
CA LYS A 599 -6.47 26.35 49.13
C LYS A 599 -5.89 25.40 48.12
N ALA A 600 -5.70 24.12 48.47
CA ALA A 600 -5.12 23.13 47.58
C ALA A 600 -6.11 22.76 46.43
N VAL A 601 -5.62 22.71 45.20
CA VAL A 601 -6.37 22.10 44.08
C VAL A 601 -6.56 20.60 44.31
N GLY A 602 -7.43 19.96 43.53
CA GLY A 602 -7.65 18.54 43.65
C GLY A 602 -6.39 17.72 43.38
N PRO A 603 -6.18 16.63 44.15
CA PRO A 603 -5.02 15.75 43.94
C PRO A 603 -4.95 15.24 42.49
N GLY A 604 -3.76 15.28 41.89
CA GLY A 604 -3.54 14.78 40.52
C GLY A 604 -3.99 15.70 39.39
N TRP A 605 -4.37 16.96 39.68
CA TRP A 605 -4.67 17.91 38.59
C TRP A 605 -3.44 18.19 37.72
N ASP A 606 -3.62 17.98 36.39
CA ASP A 606 -2.54 18.07 35.38
C ASP A 606 -2.40 19.44 34.71
N GLY A 607 -3.07 20.46 35.26
CA GLY A 607 -3.04 21.83 34.74
C GLY A 607 -4.00 22.05 33.56
N ILE A 608 -4.90 21.10 33.26
CA ILE A 608 -5.88 21.20 32.17
C ILE A 608 -7.29 21.29 32.77
N ALA A 609 -8.07 22.26 32.27
CA ALA A 609 -9.52 22.36 32.49
C ALA A 609 -10.24 22.22 31.14
N ASP A 610 -10.90 21.11 30.91
CA ASP A 610 -11.68 20.84 29.70
C ASP A 610 -13.20 20.79 29.95
N CYS A 611 -13.61 20.90 31.21
CA CYS A 611 -15.02 20.77 31.58
C CYS A 611 -15.37 21.65 32.77
N PHE A 612 -16.50 22.39 32.61
CA PHE A 612 -17.23 23.00 33.70
C PHE A 612 -18.52 22.22 33.96
N ILE A 613 -18.87 22.00 35.22
CA ILE A 613 -20.12 21.33 35.60
C ILE A 613 -20.75 22.05 36.78
N CYS A 614 -22.07 22.30 36.68
CA CYS A 614 -22.90 22.59 37.82
C CYS A 614 -24.00 21.52 37.89
N ASP A 615 -23.91 20.59 38.85
CA ASP A 615 -24.85 19.52 39.07
C ASP A 615 -25.35 19.48 40.53
N ALA A 616 -26.29 18.61 40.84
CA ALA A 616 -26.91 18.50 42.16
C ALA A 616 -26.11 17.56 43.09
N THR A 617 -24.80 17.72 43.10
CA THR A 617 -23.90 17.02 44.04
C THR A 617 -23.05 18.08 44.81
N GLY A 618 -22.52 17.70 45.96
CA GLY A 618 -21.68 18.63 46.73
C GLY A 618 -21.32 18.11 48.12
N HIS A 619 -21.10 19.03 49.05
CA HIS A 619 -20.64 18.71 50.42
C HIS A 619 -21.77 18.19 51.31
N VAL A 620 -23.04 18.40 50.92
CA VAL A 620 -24.25 17.89 51.63
C VAL A 620 -24.99 17.00 50.65
N ALA A 621 -25.23 15.76 51.08
CA ALA A 621 -25.99 14.81 50.28
C ALA A 621 -27.51 15.12 50.28
N GLY A 622 -28.22 14.70 49.24
CA GLY A 622 -29.65 14.85 49.11
C GLY A 622 -30.05 15.72 47.91
N PRO A 623 -31.33 15.89 47.64
CA PRO A 623 -31.82 16.71 46.55
C PRO A 623 -31.40 18.17 46.76
N ALA A 624 -30.73 18.74 45.76
CA ALA A 624 -30.29 20.14 45.76
C ALA A 624 -31.49 21.10 45.60
N CYS A 625 -31.35 22.30 46.17
CA CYS A 625 -32.31 23.39 45.91
C CYS A 625 -32.25 23.85 44.46
N SER A 626 -33.32 24.51 44.01
CA SER A 626 -33.28 25.21 42.71
C SER A 626 -32.29 26.37 42.80
N ARG A 627 -31.67 26.67 41.63
CA ARG A 627 -30.56 27.65 41.57
C ARG A 627 -30.57 28.39 40.25
N ASP A 628 -30.18 29.65 40.31
CA ASP A 628 -29.93 30.46 39.15
C ASP A 628 -28.41 30.68 38.99
N LEU A 629 -27.92 30.69 37.75
CA LEU A 629 -26.56 30.95 37.37
C LEU A 629 -26.50 31.99 36.26
N ASP A 630 -25.45 32.85 36.33
CA ASP A 630 -25.14 33.82 35.31
C ASP A 630 -23.64 34.14 35.36
N ASN A 631 -23.16 34.91 34.38
CA ASN A 631 -21.81 35.43 34.33
C ASN A 631 -20.70 34.38 34.62
N ILE A 632 -20.82 33.20 34.01
CA ILE A 632 -19.85 32.13 34.16
C ILE A 632 -18.64 32.46 33.28
N GLY A 633 -17.43 32.58 33.83
CA GLY A 633 -16.24 32.99 33.12
C GLY A 633 -14.98 32.22 33.52
N LEU A 634 -14.10 32.01 32.56
CA LEU A 634 -12.78 31.45 32.75
C LEU A 634 -11.80 32.17 31.81
N GLN A 635 -10.74 32.77 32.37
CA GLN A 635 -9.75 33.50 31.56
C GLN A 635 -8.39 33.51 32.26
N ASP A 636 -7.34 33.97 31.60
CA ASP A 636 -5.98 34.11 32.14
C ASP A 636 -5.65 35.50 32.66
N GLU A 637 -6.60 36.41 32.68
CA GLU A 637 -6.51 37.75 33.28
C GLU A 637 -7.50 37.88 34.44
N ALA A 638 -7.16 38.67 35.47
CA ALA A 638 -8.02 38.88 36.64
C ALA A 638 -9.32 39.59 36.23
N PHE A 639 -10.45 39.12 36.73
CA PHE A 639 -11.72 39.82 36.61
C PHE A 639 -11.66 41.13 37.44
N ALA A 640 -12.30 42.21 36.93
CA ALA A 640 -12.40 43.44 37.65
C ALA A 640 -12.93 43.27 39.09
N PRO A 641 -12.50 44.09 40.08
CA PRO A 641 -12.96 43.96 41.48
C PRO A 641 -14.48 44.08 41.58
N PRO A 642 -15.07 43.49 42.59
CA PRO A 642 -16.53 43.50 42.80
C PRO A 642 -17.04 44.83 43.42
N ASP A 643 -16.20 45.83 43.56
CA ASP A 643 -16.49 47.08 44.22
C ASP A 643 -17.44 48.06 43.47
N GLY A 644 -18.22 47.53 42.52
CA GLY A 644 -19.45 48.20 42.06
C GLY A 644 -19.30 49.45 41.21
N GLN A 645 -18.09 49.86 40.90
CA GLN A 645 -17.92 50.97 39.91
C GLN A 645 -18.15 50.37 38.49
N PRO A 646 -19.16 50.87 37.74
CA PRO A 646 -19.35 50.42 36.41
C PRO A 646 -18.14 50.80 35.55
N VAL A 647 -17.35 49.87 35.12
CA VAL A 647 -16.47 50.09 33.98
C VAL A 647 -17.39 50.40 32.83
N LYS A 648 -17.55 51.69 32.48
CA LYS A 648 -18.35 52.11 31.32
C LYS A 648 -17.84 51.34 30.09
N PRO A 649 -18.61 50.49 29.47
CA PRO A 649 -18.14 49.84 28.28
C PRO A 649 -17.86 50.90 27.22
N ARG A 650 -16.61 50.94 26.73
CA ARG A 650 -16.27 51.72 25.55
C ARG A 650 -16.99 51.08 24.39
N LEU A 651 -18.00 51.77 23.83
CA LEU A 651 -18.67 51.31 22.64
C LEU A 651 -17.67 51.28 21.48
N ALA A 652 -17.49 50.10 20.87
CA ALA A 652 -16.62 49.93 19.71
C ALA A 652 -17.08 50.86 18.56
N THR A 653 -16.21 51.74 18.14
CA THR A 653 -16.47 52.65 16.98
C THR A 653 -16.49 51.83 15.68
N PRO A 654 -17.09 52.31 14.56
CA PRO A 654 -16.98 51.68 13.25
C PRO A 654 -15.51 51.44 12.84
N ARG A 655 -14.59 52.30 13.25
CA ARG A 655 -13.14 52.16 13.05
C ARG A 655 -12.56 50.98 13.85
N ASP A 656 -12.99 50.82 15.11
CA ASP A 656 -12.54 49.70 15.95
C ASP A 656 -13.03 48.38 15.37
N LYS A 657 -14.27 48.32 14.87
CA LYS A 657 -14.81 47.10 14.20
C LYS A 657 -14.02 46.73 12.94
N THR A 658 -13.63 47.71 12.13
CA THR A 658 -12.82 47.51 10.94
C THR A 658 -11.41 47.00 11.31
N LEU A 659 -10.79 47.62 12.31
CA LEU A 659 -9.47 47.19 12.78
C LEU A 659 -9.51 45.80 13.44
N ALA A 660 -10.56 45.46 14.18
CA ALA A 660 -10.75 44.14 14.76
C ALA A 660 -10.94 43.05 13.68
N ALA A 661 -11.73 43.35 12.64
CA ALA A 661 -11.92 42.44 11.51
C ALA A 661 -10.61 42.21 10.73
N ALA A 662 -9.80 43.26 10.52
CA ALA A 662 -8.49 43.16 9.90
C ALA A 662 -7.53 42.30 10.75
N ALA A 663 -7.50 42.52 12.08
CA ALA A 663 -6.70 41.72 13.01
C ALA A 663 -7.14 40.24 13.03
N THR A 664 -8.45 39.98 12.98
CA THR A 664 -8.97 38.60 12.88
C THR A 664 -8.43 37.87 11.64
N LYS A 665 -8.51 38.51 10.48
CA LYS A 665 -8.02 37.97 9.22
C LYS A 665 -6.50 37.69 9.25
N GLU A 666 -5.74 38.58 9.88
CA GLU A 666 -4.29 38.44 10.02
C GLU A 666 -3.94 37.29 11.00
N ILE A 667 -4.68 37.15 12.10
CA ILE A 667 -4.55 36.03 13.05
C ILE A 667 -4.84 34.71 12.34
N GLU A 668 -5.96 34.60 11.63
CA GLU A 668 -6.32 33.38 10.88
C GLU A 668 -5.25 32.99 9.87
N ALA A 669 -4.71 33.96 9.12
CA ALA A 669 -3.65 33.73 8.15
C ALA A 669 -2.36 33.23 8.84
N LEU A 670 -2.01 33.82 10.00
CA LEU A 670 -0.82 33.46 10.75
C LEU A 670 -0.98 32.09 11.46
N GLU A 671 -2.17 31.77 11.95
CA GLU A 671 -2.51 30.46 12.49
C GLU A 671 -2.41 29.38 11.40
N GLN A 672 -2.95 29.65 10.24
CA GLN A 672 -2.81 28.75 9.09
C GLN A 672 -1.34 28.56 8.69
N LYS A 673 -0.54 29.62 8.68
CA LYS A 673 0.90 29.54 8.41
C LYS A 673 1.62 28.70 9.47
N ARG A 674 1.32 28.93 10.74
CA ARG A 674 1.87 28.17 11.87
C ARG A 674 1.50 26.70 11.79
N GLN A 675 0.24 26.41 11.53
CA GLN A 675 -0.25 25.04 11.38
C GLN A 675 0.45 24.34 10.21
N THR A 676 0.51 24.98 9.05
CA THR A 676 1.21 24.46 7.87
C THR A 676 2.67 24.17 8.18
N ARG A 677 3.34 25.07 8.93
CA ARG A 677 4.75 24.88 9.32
C ARG A 677 4.93 23.79 10.37
N ALA A 678 4.01 23.64 11.31
CA ALA A 678 4.03 22.60 12.34
C ALA A 678 3.86 21.21 11.72
N GLU A 679 2.97 21.07 10.74
CA GLU A 679 2.68 19.81 10.04
C GLU A 679 3.83 19.36 9.12
N ARG A 680 4.62 20.28 8.57
CA ARG A 680 5.79 19.94 7.76
C ARG A 680 6.94 19.46 8.65
N PRO A 681 7.59 18.34 8.33
CA PRO A 681 8.83 17.94 8.99
C PRO A 681 9.89 19.06 8.92
N ALA A 682 10.85 19.05 9.83
CA ALA A 682 11.98 19.98 9.79
C ALA A 682 12.90 19.74 8.58
N TYR A 683 12.87 18.53 8.05
CA TYR A 683 13.63 18.02 6.92
C TYR A 683 12.80 17.01 6.14
N GLU A 684 13.22 16.70 4.94
CA GLU A 684 12.61 15.63 4.16
C GLU A 684 12.90 14.25 4.76
N VAL A 685 11.96 13.35 4.58
CA VAL A 685 12.03 11.97 5.08
C VAL A 685 11.80 10.97 3.95
N ALA A 686 12.24 9.73 4.13
CA ALA A 686 11.93 8.61 3.25
C ALA A 686 10.95 7.64 3.90
N TYR A 687 10.20 6.92 3.10
CA TYR A 687 9.55 5.68 3.52
C TYR A 687 10.58 4.55 3.43
N GLY A 688 11.28 4.31 4.51
CA GLY A 688 12.43 3.42 4.55
C GLY A 688 12.64 2.81 5.94
N VAL A 689 13.83 2.29 6.17
CA VAL A 689 14.21 1.72 7.46
C VAL A 689 15.49 2.37 7.98
N SER A 690 15.70 2.28 9.29
CA SER A 690 16.94 2.70 9.95
C SER A 690 17.40 1.65 10.95
N GLU A 691 18.67 1.76 11.41
CA GLU A 691 19.19 0.88 12.46
C GLU A 691 18.33 0.95 13.72
N GLY A 692 18.05 -0.22 14.29
CA GLY A 692 17.37 -0.41 15.56
C GLY A 692 18.28 -1.07 16.60
N THR A 693 17.68 -1.54 17.68
CA THR A 693 18.41 -2.22 18.75
C THR A 693 18.71 -3.66 18.34
N PRO A 694 19.98 -4.10 18.38
CA PRO A 694 20.35 -5.47 18.03
C PRO A 694 19.68 -6.51 18.94
N VAL A 695 18.96 -7.45 18.34
CA VAL A 695 18.27 -8.54 19.07
C VAL A 695 18.30 -9.84 18.26
N ASN A 696 18.46 -10.96 18.94
CA ASN A 696 18.24 -12.27 18.33
C ASN A 696 16.76 -12.66 18.40
N ALA A 697 16.29 -13.42 17.43
CA ALA A 697 14.91 -13.86 17.44
C ALA A 697 14.75 -15.24 18.08
N HIS A 698 13.58 -15.51 18.64
CA HIS A 698 13.18 -16.85 19.06
C HIS A 698 12.42 -17.53 17.92
N ILE A 699 12.59 -18.85 17.75
CA ILE A 699 11.72 -19.64 16.89
C ILE A 699 10.29 -19.51 17.40
N GLN A 700 9.37 -19.03 16.56
CA GLN A 700 7.95 -19.03 16.86
C GLN A 700 7.38 -20.41 16.51
N GLN A 701 7.00 -21.20 17.51
CA GLN A 701 6.51 -22.54 17.30
C GLN A 701 5.26 -22.52 16.43
N ARG A 702 5.29 -23.24 15.29
CA ARG A 702 4.24 -23.22 14.26
C ARG A 702 3.96 -21.83 13.67
N GLY A 703 4.91 -20.90 13.79
CA GLY A 703 4.78 -19.53 13.31
C GLY A 703 3.96 -18.61 14.22
N GLU A 704 3.66 -19.01 15.46
CA GLU A 704 2.89 -18.25 16.43
C GLU A 704 3.80 -17.41 17.33
N PRO A 705 3.72 -16.07 17.30
CA PRO A 705 4.58 -15.18 18.12
C PRO A 705 4.44 -15.40 19.62
N GLY A 706 3.24 -15.76 20.09
CA GLY A 706 2.95 -16.04 21.49
C GLY A 706 3.56 -17.36 22.02
N ARG A 707 4.25 -18.15 21.17
CA ARG A 707 4.87 -19.41 21.53
C ARG A 707 6.37 -19.42 21.20
N PRO A 708 7.19 -18.64 21.95
CA PRO A 708 8.63 -18.60 21.70
C PRO A 708 9.28 -19.94 22.03
N GLY A 709 10.12 -20.41 21.13
CA GLY A 709 11.01 -21.54 21.31
C GLY A 709 12.43 -21.07 21.62
N ARG A 710 13.45 -21.85 21.18
CA ARG A 710 14.85 -21.47 21.39
C ARG A 710 15.22 -20.20 20.67
N GLU A 711 16.12 -19.42 21.25
CA GLU A 711 16.74 -18.24 20.62
C GLU A 711 17.67 -18.67 19.47
N ILE A 712 17.66 -17.93 18.38
CA ILE A 712 18.50 -18.15 17.20
C ILE A 712 19.39 -16.93 16.99
N PRO A 713 20.70 -17.08 17.04
CA PRO A 713 21.63 -16.03 16.65
C PRO A 713 21.42 -15.60 15.21
N ARG A 714 21.54 -14.30 14.92
CA ARG A 714 21.49 -13.75 13.57
C ARG A 714 22.63 -14.31 12.74
N ARG A 715 22.32 -14.90 11.60
CA ARG A 715 23.22 -15.52 10.63
C ARG A 715 22.55 -15.63 9.25
N PHE A 716 23.31 -16.10 8.26
CA PHE A 716 22.80 -16.32 6.91
C PHE A 716 22.47 -17.80 6.67
N LEU A 717 21.90 -18.09 5.48
CA LEU A 717 21.41 -19.44 5.15
C LEU A 717 22.52 -20.50 5.22
N GLU A 718 22.26 -21.59 5.94
CA GLU A 718 23.22 -22.65 6.16
C GLU A 718 23.61 -23.38 4.86
N VAL A 719 22.67 -23.54 3.93
CA VAL A 719 22.93 -24.13 2.61
C VAL A 719 23.95 -23.32 1.79
N LEU A 720 24.08 -22.03 2.04
CA LEU A 720 25.04 -21.13 1.37
C LEU A 720 26.21 -20.73 2.28
N GLY A 721 26.55 -21.57 3.28
CA GLY A 721 27.69 -21.39 4.16
C GLY A 721 27.35 -21.15 5.62
N GLY A 722 26.19 -20.60 5.95
CA GLY A 722 25.77 -20.39 7.35
C GLY A 722 26.60 -19.34 8.09
N ASP A 723 27.24 -18.42 7.38
CA ASP A 723 28.12 -17.40 7.97
C ASP A 723 27.40 -16.61 9.06
N ARG A 724 28.04 -16.45 10.22
CA ARG A 724 27.56 -15.67 11.36
C ARG A 724 27.98 -14.22 11.25
N LEU A 725 27.27 -13.32 11.94
CA LEU A 725 27.68 -11.93 12.04
C LEU A 725 29.02 -11.85 12.77
N SER A 726 29.94 -11.05 12.24
CA SER A 726 31.30 -10.85 12.85
C SER A 726 31.23 -10.07 14.17
N LYS A 727 30.31 -9.11 14.27
CA LYS A 727 30.07 -8.27 15.46
C LYS A 727 28.56 -8.20 15.78
N PRO A 728 27.98 -9.24 16.37
CA PRO A 728 26.51 -9.31 16.59
C PRO A 728 25.92 -8.16 17.41
N ALA A 729 26.71 -7.56 18.32
CA ALA A 729 26.27 -6.46 19.18
C ALA A 729 26.37 -5.08 18.51
N ALA A 730 27.03 -4.97 17.35
CA ALA A 730 27.34 -3.67 16.73
C ALA A 730 26.25 -3.12 15.81
N GLY A 731 25.23 -3.90 15.49
CA GLY A 731 24.15 -3.45 14.59
C GLY A 731 23.14 -4.54 14.27
N SER A 732 22.16 -4.21 13.40
CA SER A 732 21.12 -5.15 12.99
C SER A 732 21.67 -6.38 12.24
N GLY A 733 22.77 -6.25 11.52
CA GLY A 733 23.33 -7.26 10.61
C GLY A 733 22.88 -7.05 9.14
N ARG A 734 22.15 -5.96 8.84
CA ARG A 734 21.70 -5.67 7.46
C ARG A 734 22.86 -5.39 6.52
N LEU A 735 23.90 -4.70 6.97
CA LEU A 735 25.08 -4.43 6.15
C LEU A 735 25.81 -5.72 5.77
N GLU A 736 26.02 -6.62 6.73
CA GLU A 736 26.62 -7.92 6.49
C GLU A 736 25.74 -8.80 5.59
N LEU A 737 24.41 -8.74 5.76
CA LEU A 737 23.43 -9.40 4.87
C LEU A 737 23.57 -8.88 3.43
N ALA A 738 23.67 -7.56 3.26
CA ALA A 738 23.83 -6.93 1.96
C ALA A 738 25.12 -7.40 1.26
N HIS A 739 26.24 -7.42 1.98
CA HIS A 739 27.51 -7.95 1.48
C HIS A 739 27.45 -9.44 1.18
N TRP A 740 26.80 -10.24 2.03
CA TRP A 740 26.64 -11.67 1.83
C TRP A 740 25.82 -12.00 0.57
N ILE A 741 24.72 -11.25 0.32
CA ILE A 741 23.90 -11.41 -0.88
C ILE A 741 24.71 -11.05 -2.13
N THR A 742 25.48 -9.97 -2.10
CA THR A 742 26.18 -9.43 -3.27
C THR A 742 27.60 -9.99 -3.48
N ARG A 743 28.09 -10.84 -2.58
CA ARG A 743 29.43 -11.43 -2.74
C ARG A 743 29.51 -12.34 -3.96
N ARG A 744 30.62 -12.33 -4.67
CA ARG A 744 30.89 -13.18 -5.87
C ARG A 744 30.67 -14.68 -5.61
N LYS A 745 30.90 -15.14 -4.36
CA LYS A 745 30.67 -16.53 -3.95
C LYS A 745 29.21 -16.92 -3.79
N ASN A 746 28.28 -15.97 -3.77
CA ASN A 746 26.85 -16.27 -3.72
C ASN A 746 26.41 -16.78 -5.09
N PRO A 747 25.98 -18.05 -5.23
CA PRO A 747 25.68 -18.62 -6.53
C PRO A 747 24.34 -18.15 -7.11
N LEU A 748 23.46 -17.54 -6.29
CA LEU A 748 22.07 -17.28 -6.66
C LEU A 748 21.86 -15.88 -7.19
N THR A 749 22.37 -14.85 -6.54
CA THR A 749 22.04 -13.44 -6.83
C THR A 749 22.22 -13.07 -8.29
N ALA A 750 23.37 -13.36 -8.86
CA ALA A 750 23.64 -13.06 -10.27
C ALA A 750 22.80 -13.93 -11.20
N ARG A 751 22.67 -15.26 -10.95
CA ARG A 751 21.84 -16.16 -11.76
C ARG A 751 20.38 -15.70 -11.78
N VAL A 752 19.84 -15.34 -10.63
CA VAL A 752 18.43 -14.92 -10.50
C VAL A 752 18.18 -13.63 -11.27
N PHE A 753 19.07 -12.64 -11.16
CA PHE A 753 18.89 -11.38 -11.87
C PHE A 753 19.08 -11.53 -13.38
N VAL A 754 20.11 -12.22 -13.81
CA VAL A 754 20.36 -12.51 -15.23
C VAL A 754 19.18 -13.28 -15.85
N ASN A 755 18.63 -14.27 -15.15
CA ASN A 755 17.44 -14.99 -15.59
C ASN A 755 16.22 -14.09 -15.75
N ARG A 756 16.05 -13.07 -14.87
CA ARG A 756 14.98 -12.07 -15.02
C ARG A 756 15.20 -11.15 -16.22
N VAL A 757 16.41 -10.67 -16.42
CA VAL A 757 16.73 -9.86 -17.61
C VAL A 757 16.43 -10.66 -18.88
N TRP A 758 16.83 -11.94 -18.93
CA TRP A 758 16.48 -12.84 -20.01
C TRP A 758 14.97 -13.00 -20.19
N LEU A 759 14.25 -13.27 -19.09
CA LEU A 759 12.78 -13.38 -19.08
C LEU A 759 12.11 -12.12 -19.64
N TRP A 760 12.57 -10.94 -19.23
CA TRP A 760 11.97 -9.68 -19.68
C TRP A 760 12.24 -9.40 -21.16
N HIS A 761 13.35 -9.88 -21.72
CA HIS A 761 13.65 -9.79 -23.15
C HIS A 761 12.90 -10.85 -23.98
N PHE A 762 12.86 -12.09 -23.55
CA PHE A 762 12.36 -13.22 -24.36
C PHE A 762 10.96 -13.72 -23.95
N GLY A 763 10.38 -13.19 -22.87
CA GLY A 763 9.06 -13.63 -22.38
C GLY A 763 9.12 -14.87 -21.48
N THR A 764 10.19 -15.67 -21.56
CA THR A 764 10.43 -16.86 -20.74
C THR A 764 11.89 -16.86 -20.25
N GLY A 765 12.12 -17.16 -18.98
CA GLY A 765 13.45 -17.27 -18.42
C GLY A 765 14.16 -18.56 -18.82
N LEU A 766 15.49 -18.55 -18.79
CA LEU A 766 16.29 -19.77 -18.87
C LEU A 766 15.86 -20.79 -17.78
N VAL A 767 15.51 -20.27 -16.62
CA VAL A 767 14.73 -20.96 -15.58
C VAL A 767 13.31 -20.39 -15.64
N SER A 768 12.34 -21.21 -16.06
CA SER A 768 10.94 -20.75 -16.26
C SER A 768 10.21 -20.41 -14.96
N THR A 769 10.78 -20.74 -13.80
CA THR A 769 10.30 -20.35 -12.46
C THR A 769 11.20 -19.28 -11.84
N PRO A 770 11.12 -17.99 -12.25
CA PRO A 770 12.10 -16.96 -11.96
C PRO A 770 12.22 -16.57 -10.47
N SER A 771 11.27 -16.98 -9.65
CA SER A 771 11.26 -16.76 -8.20
C SER A 771 11.42 -18.05 -7.37
N ASP A 772 11.69 -19.21 -8.06
CA ASP A 772 11.92 -20.49 -7.42
C ASP A 772 13.00 -21.28 -8.17
N PHE A 773 14.23 -21.22 -7.65
CA PHE A 773 15.39 -21.98 -8.11
C PHE A 773 15.64 -23.21 -7.22
N GLY A 774 14.74 -23.43 -6.25
CA GLY A 774 14.76 -24.61 -5.38
C GLY A 774 14.31 -25.89 -6.08
N SER A 775 14.16 -26.93 -5.30
CA SER A 775 13.82 -28.28 -5.80
C SER A 775 12.41 -28.39 -6.41
N ARG A 776 11.55 -27.40 -6.20
CA ARG A 776 10.21 -27.31 -6.82
C ARG A 776 10.22 -26.46 -8.09
N GLY A 777 11.27 -25.66 -8.29
CA GLY A 777 11.48 -24.89 -9.50
C GLY A 777 11.87 -25.79 -10.68
N GLN A 778 11.85 -25.22 -11.87
CA GLN A 778 12.31 -25.91 -13.07
C GLN A 778 13.82 -25.78 -13.22
N PRO A 779 14.52 -26.81 -13.72
CA PRO A 779 15.91 -26.68 -14.06
C PRO A 779 16.11 -25.74 -15.26
N PRO A 780 17.27 -25.08 -15.37
CA PRO A 780 17.56 -24.21 -16.50
C PRO A 780 17.61 -25.00 -17.83
N THR A 781 17.02 -24.46 -18.88
CA THR A 781 17.10 -25.01 -20.25
C THR A 781 18.54 -24.96 -20.78
N HIS A 782 19.24 -23.88 -20.48
CA HIS A 782 20.62 -23.63 -20.89
C HIS A 782 21.50 -23.35 -19.65
N PRO A 783 21.86 -24.39 -18.87
CA PRO A 783 22.58 -24.20 -17.60
C PRO A 783 23.95 -23.52 -17.77
N GLN A 784 24.67 -23.88 -18.83
CA GLN A 784 25.98 -23.26 -19.13
C GLN A 784 25.83 -21.78 -19.53
N LEU A 785 24.81 -21.43 -20.33
CA LEU A 785 24.55 -20.04 -20.71
C LEU A 785 24.17 -19.21 -19.46
N LEU A 786 23.34 -19.74 -18.58
CA LEU A 786 22.96 -19.06 -17.35
C LEU A 786 24.19 -18.75 -16.48
N ASP A 787 25.05 -19.71 -16.28
CA ASP A 787 26.28 -19.55 -15.47
C ASP A 787 27.26 -18.59 -16.15
N TRP A 788 27.43 -18.73 -17.46
CA TRP A 788 28.30 -17.84 -18.21
C TRP A 788 27.83 -16.39 -18.17
N LEU A 789 26.53 -16.13 -18.41
CA LEU A 789 25.94 -14.80 -18.30
C LEU A 789 26.07 -14.23 -16.88
N ALA A 790 25.86 -15.04 -15.84
CA ALA A 790 26.01 -14.61 -14.45
C ALA A 790 27.46 -14.18 -14.13
N VAL A 791 28.45 -14.93 -14.64
CA VAL A 791 29.86 -14.56 -14.49
C VAL A 791 30.18 -13.30 -15.29
N GLN A 792 29.76 -13.19 -16.56
CA GLN A 792 29.98 -11.98 -17.37
C GLN A 792 29.33 -10.74 -16.73
N PHE A 793 28.14 -10.89 -16.13
CA PHE A 793 27.50 -9.81 -15.43
C PHE A 793 28.30 -9.32 -14.21
N ILE A 794 28.88 -10.24 -13.42
CA ILE A 794 29.75 -9.88 -12.30
C ILE A 794 31.03 -9.21 -12.82
N ASP A 795 31.65 -9.80 -13.84
CA ASP A 795 32.95 -9.35 -14.37
C ASP A 795 32.86 -8.01 -15.11
N SER A 796 31.67 -7.65 -15.65
CA SER A 796 31.41 -6.33 -16.21
C SER A 796 31.13 -5.25 -15.14
N GLY A 797 31.39 -5.51 -13.85
CA GLY A 797 31.12 -4.60 -12.76
C GLY A 797 29.62 -4.52 -12.40
N TRP A 798 28.88 -5.61 -12.60
CA TRP A 798 27.43 -5.68 -12.34
C TRP A 798 26.62 -4.66 -13.17
N SER A 799 27.09 -4.29 -14.37
CA SER A 799 26.41 -3.36 -15.27
C SER A 799 25.22 -4.02 -15.94
N VAL A 800 24.04 -3.47 -15.70
CA VAL A 800 22.79 -3.94 -16.33
C VAL A 800 22.77 -3.56 -17.81
N LYS A 801 23.28 -2.37 -18.16
CA LYS A 801 23.35 -1.93 -19.57
C LYS A 801 24.36 -2.78 -20.38
N ALA A 802 25.44 -3.24 -19.76
CA ALA A 802 26.38 -4.17 -20.42
C ALA A 802 25.69 -5.53 -20.70
N LEU A 803 24.90 -6.04 -19.78
CA LEU A 803 24.13 -7.28 -19.97
C LEU A 803 23.11 -7.13 -21.09
N HIS A 804 22.40 -6.00 -21.19
CA HIS A 804 21.50 -5.69 -22.32
C HIS A 804 22.24 -5.70 -23.65
N ARG A 805 23.38 -5.02 -23.74
CA ARG A 805 24.22 -4.99 -24.97
C ARG A 805 24.61 -6.40 -25.39
N LEU A 806 25.01 -7.24 -24.45
CA LEU A 806 25.41 -8.62 -24.71
C LEU A 806 24.24 -9.47 -25.28
N ILE A 807 23.08 -9.35 -24.69
CA ILE A 807 21.89 -10.11 -25.12
C ILE A 807 21.32 -9.59 -26.43
N MET A 808 21.10 -8.27 -26.53
CA MET A 808 20.40 -7.67 -27.68
C MET A 808 21.21 -7.65 -28.96
N ASN A 809 22.55 -7.67 -28.88
CA ASN A 809 23.41 -7.81 -30.06
C ASN A 809 23.61 -9.28 -30.46
N SER A 810 23.02 -10.26 -29.74
CA SER A 810 23.08 -11.66 -30.16
C SER A 810 22.16 -11.92 -31.36
N ARG A 811 22.54 -12.90 -32.17
CA ARG A 811 21.67 -13.42 -33.26
C ARG A 811 20.35 -13.98 -32.68
N THR A 812 20.41 -14.59 -31.52
CA THR A 812 19.27 -15.14 -30.78
C THR A 812 18.19 -14.07 -30.53
N TYR A 813 18.55 -12.85 -30.11
CA TYR A 813 17.60 -11.74 -29.95
C TYR A 813 17.06 -11.22 -31.29
N GLN A 814 17.85 -11.34 -32.36
CA GLN A 814 17.54 -10.84 -33.69
C GLN A 814 16.74 -11.82 -34.56
N LEU A 815 16.43 -13.02 -34.09
CA LEU A 815 15.62 -13.98 -34.83
C LEU A 815 14.21 -13.42 -35.12
N ALA A 816 13.65 -13.82 -36.27
CA ALA A 816 12.25 -13.57 -36.57
C ALA A 816 11.33 -14.36 -35.64
N SER A 817 10.04 -13.99 -35.63
CA SER A 817 9.00 -14.73 -34.89
C SER A 817 8.26 -15.76 -35.76
N ASP A 818 8.79 -16.06 -36.94
CA ASP A 818 8.16 -16.94 -37.90
C ASP A 818 8.08 -18.40 -37.39
N ASP A 819 7.07 -19.10 -37.83
CA ASP A 819 6.88 -20.53 -37.55
C ASP A 819 7.78 -21.37 -38.45
N ASN A 820 8.20 -22.52 -37.92
CA ASN A 820 8.87 -23.59 -38.65
C ASN A 820 8.22 -24.93 -38.25
N ASP A 821 7.56 -25.60 -39.19
CA ASP A 821 6.74 -26.78 -38.89
C ASP A 821 7.52 -27.91 -38.18
N ARG A 822 8.77 -28.15 -38.61
CA ARG A 822 9.64 -29.15 -37.96
C ARG A 822 9.95 -28.79 -36.52
N ASN A 823 10.32 -27.53 -36.29
CA ASN A 823 10.65 -27.06 -34.95
C ASN A 823 9.42 -27.05 -34.03
N LEU A 824 8.23 -26.70 -34.55
CA LEU A 824 6.96 -26.74 -33.82
C LEU A 824 6.60 -28.16 -33.37
N GLN A 825 6.91 -29.20 -34.18
CA GLN A 825 6.68 -30.58 -33.78
C GLN A 825 7.60 -31.02 -32.61
N VAL A 826 8.83 -30.52 -32.55
CA VAL A 826 9.82 -30.89 -31.54
C VAL A 826 9.75 -30.03 -30.30
N ASP A 827 9.59 -28.71 -30.48
CA ASP A 827 9.60 -27.69 -29.42
C ASP A 827 8.52 -26.62 -29.67
N PRO A 828 7.24 -26.95 -29.48
CA PRO A 828 6.12 -26.01 -29.71
C PRO A 828 6.19 -24.81 -28.77
N GLU A 829 6.77 -24.97 -27.59
CA GLU A 829 6.89 -23.92 -26.56
C GLU A 829 8.11 -23.01 -26.76
N ASN A 830 8.90 -23.21 -27.81
CA ASN A 830 10.13 -22.47 -28.08
C ASN A 830 11.11 -22.43 -26.88
N ARG A 831 11.23 -23.54 -26.17
CA ARG A 831 12.09 -23.65 -24.96
C ARG A 831 13.57 -23.49 -25.29
N TRP A 832 13.95 -23.81 -26.51
CA TRP A 832 15.34 -23.78 -26.98
C TRP A 832 15.69 -22.52 -27.77
N HIS A 833 14.77 -21.55 -27.83
CA HIS A 833 14.95 -20.25 -28.50
C HIS A 833 15.31 -20.36 -30.00
N TRP A 834 14.64 -21.22 -30.72
CA TRP A 834 14.84 -21.37 -32.18
C TRP A 834 14.21 -20.23 -32.99
N ARG A 835 13.30 -19.42 -32.36
CA ARG A 835 12.72 -18.18 -32.88
C ARG A 835 12.62 -17.14 -31.76
N PHE A 836 12.34 -15.87 -32.12
CA PHE A 836 11.87 -14.90 -31.11
C PHE A 836 10.39 -15.17 -30.79
N ALA A 837 10.01 -15.11 -29.53
CA ALA A 837 8.62 -15.34 -29.14
C ALA A 837 7.80 -14.06 -29.32
N ARG A 838 6.78 -14.11 -30.16
CA ARG A 838 5.79 -13.01 -30.27
C ARG A 838 5.08 -12.83 -28.91
N ARG A 839 4.95 -11.61 -28.44
CA ARG A 839 4.36 -11.33 -27.14
C ARG A 839 3.51 -10.04 -27.14
N PRO A 840 2.42 -9.98 -26.34
CA PRO A 840 1.65 -8.75 -26.17
C PRO A 840 2.50 -7.70 -25.45
N LEU A 841 2.23 -6.43 -25.75
CA LEU A 841 2.70 -5.31 -24.95
C LEU A 841 2.03 -5.35 -23.57
N ASP A 842 2.75 -4.92 -22.54
CA ASP A 842 2.15 -4.77 -21.22
C ASP A 842 1.26 -3.53 -21.10
N ALA A 843 0.47 -3.47 -20.02
CA ALA A 843 -0.49 -2.40 -19.76
C ALA A 843 0.13 -1.01 -19.89
N GLU A 844 1.32 -0.82 -19.31
CA GLU A 844 2.00 0.46 -19.32
C GLU A 844 2.42 0.87 -20.74
N SER A 845 3.00 -0.06 -21.49
CA SER A 845 3.46 0.20 -22.86
C SER A 845 2.30 0.50 -23.81
N ILE A 846 1.17 -0.21 -23.68
CA ILE A 846 -0.04 0.08 -24.50
C ILE A 846 -0.52 1.51 -24.25
N ARG A 847 -0.71 1.89 -22.99
CA ARG A 847 -1.20 3.22 -22.62
C ARG A 847 -0.21 4.32 -23.02
N ASP A 848 1.06 4.13 -22.74
CA ASP A 848 2.10 5.12 -23.00
C ASP A 848 2.32 5.30 -24.51
N ALA A 849 2.23 4.22 -25.31
CA ALA A 849 2.28 4.31 -26.76
C ALA A 849 1.10 5.10 -27.34
N MET A 850 -0.13 4.88 -26.84
CA MET A 850 -1.29 5.66 -27.25
C MET A 850 -1.14 7.16 -26.91
N LEU A 851 -0.61 7.47 -25.73
CA LEU A 851 -0.29 8.85 -25.32
C LEU A 851 0.79 9.49 -26.19
N ALA A 852 1.85 8.74 -26.52
CA ALA A 852 2.95 9.21 -27.37
C ALA A 852 2.47 9.50 -28.80
N LEU A 853 1.70 8.58 -29.40
CA LEU A 853 1.15 8.73 -30.74
C LEU A 853 0.16 9.89 -30.83
N SER A 854 -0.67 10.09 -29.82
CA SER A 854 -1.59 11.22 -29.75
C SER A 854 -0.89 12.59 -29.50
N GLY A 855 0.42 12.59 -29.16
CA GLY A 855 1.17 13.79 -28.82
C GLY A 855 0.85 14.36 -27.43
N GLN A 856 0.20 13.57 -26.58
CA GLN A 856 -0.27 14.03 -25.27
C GLN A 856 0.50 13.40 -24.09
N LEU A 857 1.56 12.62 -24.38
CA LEU A 857 2.41 12.08 -23.34
C LEU A 857 3.20 13.19 -22.65
N ASN A 858 2.94 13.37 -21.34
CA ASN A 858 3.77 14.22 -20.50
C ASN A 858 5.01 13.42 -20.04
N ARG A 859 6.20 13.90 -20.40
CA ARG A 859 7.49 13.27 -20.08
C ARG A 859 8.15 13.80 -18.80
N ASN A 860 7.55 14.79 -18.15
CA ASN A 860 8.05 15.31 -16.89
C ASN A 860 7.87 14.28 -15.78
N ILE A 861 8.82 14.21 -14.85
CA ILE A 861 8.70 13.40 -13.66
C ILE A 861 7.75 14.11 -12.69
N PRO A 862 6.59 13.51 -12.32
CA PRO A 862 5.67 14.12 -11.38
C PRO A 862 6.20 13.98 -9.96
N GLN A 863 5.84 14.92 -9.10
CA GLN A 863 6.02 14.83 -7.66
C GLN A 863 5.04 13.83 -7.02
N ALA A 864 4.94 13.84 -5.69
CA ALA A 864 3.98 13.02 -4.94
C ALA A 864 2.54 13.19 -5.46
N HIS A 865 1.77 12.12 -5.34
CA HIS A 865 0.33 12.19 -5.62
C HIS A 865 -0.35 13.19 -4.68
N PRO A 866 -1.46 13.82 -5.13
CA PRO A 866 -2.20 14.80 -4.33
C PRO A 866 -3.05 14.11 -3.25
N PHE A 867 -2.39 13.42 -2.33
CA PHE A 867 -3.05 12.79 -1.19
C PHE A 867 -3.70 13.83 -0.28
N PRO A 868 -4.78 13.48 0.43
CA PRO A 868 -5.35 14.35 1.46
C PRO A 868 -4.31 14.77 2.51
N PRO A 869 -4.48 15.93 3.15
CA PRO A 869 -3.62 16.35 4.25
C PRO A 869 -3.60 15.32 5.38
N VAL A 870 -2.43 15.05 5.96
CA VAL A 870 -2.24 14.01 6.99
C VAL A 870 -3.15 14.23 8.22
N ASN A 871 -3.42 15.47 8.59
CA ASN A 871 -4.30 15.80 9.72
C ASN A 871 -5.77 15.41 9.48
N THR A 872 -6.19 15.19 8.23
CA THR A 872 -7.55 14.76 7.88
C THR A 872 -7.72 13.24 7.82
N TRP A 873 -6.63 12.46 7.98
CA TRP A 873 -6.70 11.00 7.84
C TRP A 873 -7.52 10.35 8.95
N GLY A 874 -8.52 9.58 8.54
CA GLY A 874 -9.44 8.82 9.39
C GLY A 874 -9.88 7.51 8.74
N PHE A 875 -9.02 6.95 7.85
CA PHE A 875 -9.35 5.72 7.13
C PHE A 875 -9.50 4.53 8.08
N SER A 876 -10.38 3.60 7.74
CA SER A 876 -10.66 2.38 8.49
C SER A 876 -10.94 1.20 7.56
N ILE A 877 -11.09 0.01 8.09
CA ILE A 877 -11.47 -1.18 7.30
C ILE A 877 -12.82 -1.02 6.59
N HIS A 878 -13.74 -0.22 7.16
CA HIS A 878 -15.04 0.07 6.57
C HIS A 878 -15.00 1.23 5.56
N HIS A 879 -14.04 2.14 5.74
CA HIS A 879 -13.83 3.31 4.89
C HIS A 879 -12.34 3.41 4.51
N PRO A 880 -11.82 2.47 3.70
CA PRO A 880 -10.42 2.49 3.30
C PRO A 880 -10.13 3.68 2.39
N PHE A 881 -8.86 4.09 2.36
CA PHE A 881 -8.44 5.08 1.38
C PHE A 881 -8.67 4.54 -0.04
N HIS A 882 -9.24 5.41 -0.87
CA HIS A 882 -9.40 5.15 -2.29
C HIS A 882 -9.34 6.45 -3.10
N ALA A 883 -8.50 6.45 -4.12
CA ALA A 883 -8.44 7.52 -5.11
C ALA A 883 -7.96 7.00 -6.46
N VAL A 884 -8.32 7.67 -7.53
CA VAL A 884 -7.76 7.49 -8.89
C VAL A 884 -7.40 8.86 -9.41
N TYR A 885 -6.10 9.10 -9.61
CA TYR A 885 -5.61 10.36 -10.15
C TYR A 885 -5.30 10.21 -11.64
N ASN A 886 -6.13 10.82 -12.47
CA ASN A 886 -5.91 10.85 -13.91
C ASN A 886 -4.67 11.68 -14.24
N SER A 887 -3.82 11.17 -15.12
CA SER A 887 -2.59 11.82 -15.53
C SER A 887 -2.21 11.39 -16.95
N ASN A 888 -1.55 12.28 -17.68
CA ASN A 888 -0.93 11.96 -18.97
C ASN A 888 0.57 11.65 -18.86
N HIS A 889 1.10 11.54 -17.64
CA HIS A 889 2.47 11.06 -17.43
C HIS A 889 2.61 9.59 -17.83
N ARG A 890 3.85 9.14 -17.93
CA ARG A 890 4.16 7.72 -18.11
C ARG A 890 3.45 6.86 -17.07
N SER A 891 3.03 5.68 -17.47
CA SER A 891 2.25 4.77 -16.62
C SER A 891 2.99 4.30 -15.37
N VAL A 892 4.33 4.33 -15.36
CA VAL A 892 5.13 4.05 -14.16
C VAL A 892 4.86 5.02 -13.02
N TYR A 893 4.35 6.20 -13.33
CA TYR A 893 3.99 7.26 -12.36
C TYR A 893 2.50 7.24 -11.95
N LEU A 894 1.69 6.33 -12.47
CA LEU A 894 0.31 6.17 -11.99
C LEU A 894 0.32 5.65 -10.55
N MET A 895 -0.61 6.13 -9.73
CA MET A 895 -0.76 5.67 -8.36
C MET A 895 -1.08 4.17 -8.31
N VAL A 896 -0.32 3.42 -7.54
CA VAL A 896 -0.53 1.99 -7.30
C VAL A 896 -1.10 1.80 -5.90
N GLN A 897 -2.36 1.37 -5.81
CA GLN A 897 -3.02 1.01 -4.56
C GLN A 897 -3.00 -0.50 -4.34
N ARG A 898 -2.86 -0.94 -3.08
CA ARG A 898 -2.81 -2.37 -2.75
C ARG A 898 -4.19 -3.01 -2.73
N ASN A 899 -5.16 -2.38 -2.09
CA ASN A 899 -6.49 -2.97 -1.94
C ASN A 899 -7.39 -2.77 -3.16
N ARG A 900 -7.13 -1.72 -3.94
CA ARG A 900 -7.91 -1.41 -5.12
C ARG A 900 -7.04 -0.97 -6.28
N ARG A 901 -6.60 -1.95 -7.08
CA ARG A 901 -5.74 -1.69 -8.24
C ARG A 901 -6.38 -0.69 -9.22
N HIS A 902 -5.54 0.12 -9.87
CA HIS A 902 -5.99 1.03 -10.93
C HIS A 902 -6.78 0.26 -12.00
N PRO A 903 -8.02 0.69 -12.36
CA PRO A 903 -8.92 -0.10 -13.21
C PRO A 903 -8.31 -0.52 -14.54
N TYR A 904 -7.61 0.39 -15.23
CA TYR A 904 -6.92 0.09 -16.49
C TYR A 904 -5.78 -0.92 -16.28
N LEU A 905 -4.90 -0.70 -15.30
CA LEU A 905 -3.76 -1.58 -15.05
C LEU A 905 -4.22 -3.00 -14.64
N ALA A 906 -5.28 -3.09 -13.84
CA ALA A 906 -5.85 -4.38 -13.45
C ALA A 906 -6.47 -5.13 -14.65
N LEU A 907 -7.09 -4.40 -15.58
CA LEU A 907 -7.69 -4.96 -16.78
C LEU A 907 -6.65 -5.55 -17.75
N PHE A 908 -5.47 -4.95 -17.84
CA PHE A 908 -4.38 -5.37 -18.72
C PHE A 908 -3.23 -6.07 -17.97
N ASP A 909 -3.55 -6.83 -16.92
CA ASP A 909 -2.66 -7.78 -16.24
C ASP A 909 -1.40 -7.15 -15.62
N ALA A 910 -1.46 -5.91 -15.17
CA ALA A 910 -0.37 -5.34 -14.39
C ALA A 910 -0.14 -6.12 -13.08
N ALA A 911 1.07 -6.07 -12.57
CA ALA A 911 1.48 -6.80 -11.39
C ALA A 911 0.58 -6.53 -10.17
N ASP A 912 0.37 -7.57 -9.35
CA ASP A 912 -0.25 -7.42 -8.04
C ASP A 912 0.75 -6.82 -7.05
N PRO A 913 0.51 -5.63 -6.49
CA PRO A 913 1.44 -4.99 -5.56
C PRO A 913 1.52 -5.68 -4.19
N ASN A 914 0.71 -6.70 -3.94
CA ASN A 914 0.74 -7.44 -2.67
C ASN A 914 1.75 -8.58 -2.64
N GLN A 915 2.45 -8.85 -3.73
CA GLN A 915 3.46 -9.91 -3.82
C GLN A 915 4.57 -9.57 -4.79
N SER A 916 5.74 -10.19 -4.63
CA SER A 916 6.83 -10.07 -5.59
C SER A 916 6.46 -10.77 -6.90
N VAL A 917 6.37 -10.03 -8.00
CA VAL A 917 5.98 -10.52 -9.32
C VAL A 917 7.16 -10.41 -10.28
N ALA A 918 7.80 -11.54 -10.57
CA ALA A 918 8.90 -11.59 -11.55
C ALA A 918 8.40 -11.77 -12.99
N SER A 919 7.23 -12.38 -13.17
CA SER A 919 6.60 -12.63 -14.48
C SER A 919 5.10 -12.34 -14.39
N ARG A 920 4.60 -11.48 -15.25
CA ARG A 920 3.16 -11.25 -15.42
C ARG A 920 2.56 -12.35 -16.29
N GLN A 921 1.30 -12.70 -16.04
CA GLN A 921 0.55 -13.68 -16.85
C GLN A 921 -0.38 -12.91 -17.80
N PRO A 922 0.04 -12.69 -19.07
CA PRO A 922 -0.80 -11.95 -20.00
C PRO A 922 -2.06 -12.76 -20.34
N THR A 923 -3.21 -12.09 -20.33
CA THR A 923 -4.49 -12.67 -20.77
C THR A 923 -5.02 -11.96 -22.00
N THR A 924 -5.88 -12.64 -22.75
CA THR A 924 -6.68 -12.03 -23.81
C THR A 924 -8.13 -12.25 -23.45
N THR A 925 -8.82 -11.18 -23.06
CA THR A 925 -10.20 -11.28 -22.57
C THR A 925 -11.15 -10.40 -23.38
N PRO A 926 -12.45 -10.77 -23.47
CA PRO A 926 -13.46 -9.91 -24.09
C PRO A 926 -13.55 -8.52 -23.46
N THR A 927 -13.31 -8.40 -22.16
CA THR A 927 -13.33 -7.12 -21.44
C THR A 927 -12.21 -6.19 -21.86
N GLN A 928 -11.02 -6.70 -22.18
CA GLN A 928 -9.93 -5.90 -22.77
C GLN A 928 -10.32 -5.38 -24.16
N ALA A 929 -10.93 -6.23 -25.00
CA ALA A 929 -11.41 -5.82 -26.32
C ALA A 929 -12.51 -4.75 -26.20
N LEU A 930 -13.50 -4.94 -25.31
CA LEU A 930 -14.56 -3.96 -25.05
C LEU A 930 -13.99 -2.61 -24.54
N TYR A 931 -12.97 -2.65 -23.71
CA TYR A 931 -12.28 -1.43 -23.27
C TYR A 931 -11.65 -0.70 -24.46
N LEU A 932 -10.90 -1.40 -25.30
CA LEU A 932 -10.26 -0.82 -26.49
C LEU A 932 -11.27 -0.22 -27.45
N MET A 933 -12.45 -0.82 -27.57
CA MET A 933 -13.53 -0.33 -28.45
C MET A 933 -14.26 0.89 -27.89
N ASN A 934 -14.52 0.93 -26.56
CA ASN A 934 -15.51 1.84 -25.96
C ASN A 934 -14.90 2.88 -25.01
N SER A 935 -13.64 2.72 -24.59
CA SER A 935 -13.05 3.62 -23.59
C SER A 935 -12.92 5.06 -24.10
N PRO A 936 -13.42 6.06 -23.32
CA PRO A 936 -13.20 7.47 -23.64
C PRO A 936 -11.71 7.83 -23.75
N PHE A 937 -10.84 7.13 -23.01
CA PHE A 937 -9.39 7.30 -23.12
C PHE A 937 -8.90 6.95 -24.53
N VAL A 938 -9.26 5.78 -25.05
CA VAL A 938 -8.84 5.32 -26.39
C VAL A 938 -9.39 6.26 -27.47
N HIS A 939 -10.65 6.66 -27.36
CA HIS A 939 -11.27 7.60 -28.31
C HIS A 939 -10.54 8.97 -28.30
N ALA A 940 -10.22 9.50 -27.14
CA ALA A 940 -9.50 10.77 -27.02
C ALA A 940 -8.07 10.67 -27.58
N ARG A 941 -7.38 9.53 -27.39
CA ARG A 941 -6.02 9.30 -27.95
C ARG A 941 -6.10 9.15 -29.48
N ALA A 942 -7.08 8.42 -29.99
CA ALA A 942 -7.31 8.29 -31.44
C ALA A 942 -7.59 9.66 -32.10
N ARG A 943 -8.38 10.51 -31.42
CA ARG A 943 -8.65 11.87 -31.89
C ARG A 943 -7.39 12.76 -31.89
N GLY A 944 -6.57 12.67 -30.83
CA GLY A 944 -5.28 13.38 -30.77
C GLY A 944 -4.32 12.91 -31.90
N PHE A 945 -4.25 11.59 -32.13
CA PHE A 945 -3.44 11.01 -33.20
C PHE A 945 -3.92 11.47 -34.59
N ALA A 946 -5.22 11.44 -34.85
CA ALA A 946 -5.82 11.97 -36.07
C ALA A 946 -5.49 13.44 -36.28
N GLY A 947 -5.58 14.28 -35.23
CA GLY A 947 -5.20 15.69 -35.30
C GLY A 947 -3.75 15.90 -35.73
N ARG A 948 -2.82 15.08 -35.26
CA ARG A 948 -1.41 15.11 -35.69
C ARG A 948 -1.23 14.70 -37.16
N LEU A 949 -1.98 13.68 -37.61
CA LEU A 949 -1.93 13.26 -39.03
C LEU A 949 -2.45 14.34 -39.96
N LEU A 950 -3.52 15.02 -39.57
CA LEU A 950 -4.11 16.13 -40.34
C LEU A 950 -3.25 17.41 -40.33
N ALA A 951 -2.45 17.65 -39.32
CA ALA A 951 -1.50 18.76 -39.26
C ALA A 951 -0.36 18.64 -40.31
N VAL A 952 -0.16 17.45 -40.90
CA VAL A 952 0.82 17.24 -41.96
C VAL A 952 0.19 17.58 -43.29
N PRO A 953 0.65 18.62 -44.03
CA PRO A 953 0.08 18.99 -45.33
C PRO A 953 0.48 17.99 -46.42
N ARG A 954 -0.27 16.89 -46.57
CA ARG A 954 0.00 15.79 -47.50
C ARG A 954 -1.32 15.19 -48.03
N ASP A 955 -1.21 14.46 -49.13
CA ASP A 955 -2.33 13.69 -49.66
C ASP A 955 -2.77 12.53 -48.77
N THR A 956 -3.95 12.00 -48.94
CA THR A 956 -4.54 10.93 -48.14
C THR A 956 -3.68 9.66 -48.10
N ARG A 957 -3.07 9.26 -49.22
CA ARG A 957 -2.23 8.04 -49.31
C ARG A 957 -0.97 8.21 -48.46
N THR A 958 -0.36 9.35 -48.51
CA THR A 958 0.83 9.66 -47.70
C THR A 958 0.48 9.74 -46.21
N ARG A 959 -0.67 10.34 -45.84
CA ARG A 959 -1.14 10.35 -44.43
C ARG A 959 -1.42 8.92 -43.91
N VAL A 960 -2.06 8.05 -44.73
CA VAL A 960 -2.28 6.64 -44.38
C VAL A 960 -0.94 5.94 -44.15
N ARG A 961 0.04 6.13 -45.01
CA ARG A 961 1.37 5.56 -44.85
C ARG A 961 2.03 6.01 -43.53
N VAL A 962 2.00 7.31 -43.25
CA VAL A 962 2.54 7.87 -41.97
C VAL A 962 1.79 7.28 -40.77
N ALA A 963 0.47 7.12 -40.85
CA ALA A 963 -0.32 6.55 -39.77
C ALA A 963 0.13 5.11 -39.42
N PHE A 964 0.34 4.27 -40.44
CA PHE A 964 0.84 2.91 -40.27
C PHE A 964 2.30 2.89 -39.76
N GLU A 965 3.18 3.74 -40.31
CA GLU A 965 4.57 3.83 -39.85
C GLU A 965 4.64 4.24 -38.37
N MET A 966 3.80 5.18 -37.94
CA MET A 966 3.76 5.60 -36.53
C MET A 966 3.18 4.53 -35.62
N ALA A 967 2.07 3.88 -36.00
CA ALA A 967 1.37 2.93 -35.15
C ALA A 967 2.03 1.54 -35.16
N HIS A 968 2.41 1.04 -36.35
CA HIS A 968 2.90 -0.33 -36.54
C HIS A 968 4.40 -0.43 -36.81
N GLY A 969 5.11 0.69 -37.04
CA GLY A 969 6.54 0.70 -37.38
C GLY A 969 6.83 0.33 -38.85
N ARG A 970 5.81 0.06 -39.66
CA ARG A 970 5.92 -0.33 -41.06
C ARG A 970 4.94 0.43 -41.94
N PRO A 971 5.20 0.59 -43.24
CA PRO A 971 4.20 1.07 -44.18
C PRO A 971 3.07 0.03 -44.34
N PRO A 972 1.87 0.47 -44.77
CA PRO A 972 0.80 -0.44 -45.12
C PRO A 972 1.17 -1.23 -46.38
N GLY A 973 0.70 -2.45 -46.51
CA GLY A 973 0.65 -3.14 -47.81
C GLY A 973 -0.40 -2.48 -48.71
N ASP A 974 -0.35 -2.77 -50.04
CA ASP A 974 -1.24 -2.13 -51.04
C ASP A 974 -2.71 -2.27 -50.68
N ARG A 975 -3.14 -3.47 -50.28
CA ARG A 975 -4.53 -3.74 -49.87
C ARG A 975 -4.90 -3.02 -48.58
N GLU A 976 -4.00 -2.95 -47.62
CA GLU A 976 -4.22 -2.17 -46.37
C GLU A 976 -4.36 -0.69 -46.68
N ALA A 977 -3.52 -0.14 -47.56
CA ALA A 977 -3.56 1.26 -47.96
C ALA A 977 -4.88 1.61 -48.66
N GLU A 978 -5.28 0.83 -49.67
CA GLU A 978 -6.53 1.02 -50.39
C GLU A 978 -7.75 0.92 -49.49
N THR A 979 -7.77 -0.10 -48.58
CA THR A 979 -8.84 -0.28 -47.59
C THR A 979 -8.94 0.91 -46.65
N ALA A 980 -7.81 1.41 -46.13
CA ALA A 980 -7.77 2.56 -45.24
C ALA A 980 -8.24 3.86 -45.93
N ILE A 981 -7.81 4.10 -47.17
CA ILE A 981 -8.22 5.26 -47.95
C ILE A 981 -9.73 5.22 -48.21
N ALA A 982 -10.24 4.06 -48.68
CA ALA A 982 -11.67 3.86 -48.95
C ALA A 982 -12.51 4.02 -47.68
N PHE A 983 -12.02 3.49 -46.52
CA PHE A 983 -12.68 3.63 -45.24
C PHE A 983 -12.79 5.10 -44.80
N VAL A 984 -11.69 5.87 -44.84
CA VAL A 984 -11.73 7.30 -44.46
C VAL A 984 -12.70 8.08 -45.35
N ALA A 985 -12.63 7.91 -46.67
CA ALA A 985 -13.52 8.60 -47.65
C ALA A 985 -15.00 8.23 -47.45
N GLY A 986 -15.29 6.92 -47.32
CA GLY A 986 -16.65 6.42 -47.11
C GLY A 986 -17.25 6.86 -45.77
N TYR A 987 -16.45 6.82 -44.70
CA TYR A 987 -16.90 7.21 -43.39
C TYR A 987 -17.09 8.73 -43.27
N GLN A 988 -16.22 9.54 -43.92
CA GLN A 988 -16.39 10.99 -44.04
C GLN A 988 -17.71 11.35 -44.75
N LYS A 989 -18.03 10.68 -45.88
CA LYS A 989 -19.28 10.87 -46.60
C LYS A 989 -20.50 10.50 -45.71
N LYS A 990 -20.44 9.39 -45.01
CA LYS A 990 -21.49 8.95 -44.07
C LYS A 990 -21.72 10.00 -42.98
N LEU A 991 -20.66 10.49 -42.34
CA LEU A 991 -20.73 11.52 -41.27
C LEU A 991 -21.30 12.85 -41.79
N ALA A 992 -20.96 13.23 -43.02
CA ALA A 992 -21.52 14.43 -43.66
C ALA A 992 -23.04 14.38 -43.78
N ASN A 993 -23.59 13.20 -44.04
CA ASN A 993 -25.03 12.97 -44.15
C ASN A 993 -25.71 12.86 -42.77
N GLU A 994 -25.12 12.16 -41.82
CA GLU A 994 -25.73 11.84 -40.49
C GLU A 994 -25.47 12.92 -39.43
N GLN A 995 -24.35 13.62 -39.50
CA GLN A 995 -23.87 14.60 -38.50
C GLN A 995 -23.31 15.87 -39.16
N PRO A 996 -24.11 16.63 -39.91
CA PRO A 996 -23.63 17.73 -40.78
C PRO A 996 -22.90 18.87 -40.01
N LYS A 997 -23.08 19.00 -38.71
CA LYS A 997 -22.46 20.06 -37.91
C LYS A 997 -21.11 19.64 -37.28
N THR A 998 -20.57 18.43 -37.52
CA THR A 998 -19.33 17.95 -36.94
C THR A 998 -18.15 18.10 -37.90
N ASN A 999 -16.93 18.03 -37.36
CA ASN A 999 -15.72 17.95 -38.22
C ASN A 999 -15.59 16.51 -38.77
N HIS A 1000 -16.14 16.29 -39.98
CA HIS A 1000 -16.21 14.97 -40.61
C HIS A 1000 -14.84 14.39 -40.91
N GLU A 1001 -13.88 15.23 -41.36
CA GLU A 1001 -12.51 14.80 -41.65
C GLU A 1001 -11.82 14.30 -40.40
N LEU A 1002 -11.79 15.10 -39.33
CA LEU A 1002 -11.18 14.70 -38.04
C LEU A 1002 -11.83 13.43 -37.44
N ASN A 1003 -13.15 13.32 -37.56
CA ASN A 1003 -13.87 12.16 -37.03
C ASN A 1003 -13.58 10.87 -37.85
N ALA A 1004 -13.48 10.98 -39.18
CA ALA A 1004 -13.13 9.84 -40.01
C ALA A 1004 -11.69 9.36 -39.78
N TRP A 1005 -10.74 10.28 -39.69
CA TRP A 1005 -9.36 9.96 -39.32
C TRP A 1005 -9.24 9.43 -37.89
N SER A 1006 -10.05 9.91 -36.93
CA SER A 1006 -10.13 9.37 -35.59
C SER A 1006 -10.60 7.93 -35.54
N ALA A 1007 -11.55 7.58 -36.39
CA ALA A 1007 -12.02 6.20 -36.53
C ALA A 1007 -10.92 5.28 -37.09
N LEU A 1008 -10.18 5.70 -38.14
CA LEU A 1008 -9.03 4.94 -38.65
C LEU A 1008 -7.94 4.82 -37.58
N ALA A 1009 -7.59 5.94 -36.89
CA ALA A 1009 -6.61 5.96 -35.84
C ALA A 1009 -6.96 4.94 -34.73
N ARG A 1010 -8.24 4.86 -34.32
CA ARG A 1010 -8.71 3.85 -33.37
C ARG A 1010 -8.49 2.43 -33.87
N VAL A 1011 -8.81 2.12 -35.11
CA VAL A 1011 -8.56 0.79 -35.70
C VAL A 1011 -7.08 0.43 -35.60
N LEU A 1012 -6.19 1.36 -35.94
CA LEU A 1012 -4.74 1.13 -35.87
C LEU A 1012 -4.28 0.91 -34.42
N LEU A 1013 -4.72 1.73 -33.48
CA LEU A 1013 -4.33 1.65 -32.06
C LEU A 1013 -4.89 0.42 -31.33
N THR A 1014 -5.87 -0.27 -31.90
CA THR A 1014 -6.50 -1.46 -31.30
C THR A 1014 -6.22 -2.74 -32.06
N SER A 1015 -5.42 -2.65 -33.12
CA SER A 1015 -5.02 -3.81 -33.93
C SER A 1015 -3.97 -4.68 -33.24
N ASN A 1016 -3.89 -5.96 -33.60
CA ASN A 1016 -2.83 -6.85 -33.13
C ASN A 1016 -1.42 -6.33 -33.49
N ALA A 1017 -1.26 -5.74 -34.69
CA ALA A 1017 0.01 -5.14 -35.10
C ALA A 1017 0.48 -3.98 -34.17
N PHE A 1018 -0.45 -3.33 -33.47
CA PHE A 1018 -0.11 -2.36 -32.43
C PHE A 1018 0.15 -3.01 -31.07
N LEU A 1019 -0.71 -3.98 -30.68
CA LEU A 1019 -0.72 -4.56 -29.33
C LEU A 1019 0.37 -5.62 -29.09
N TYR A 1020 1.01 -6.12 -30.15
CA TYR A 1020 2.04 -7.16 -30.06
C TYR A 1020 3.39 -6.66 -30.60
N VAL A 1021 4.44 -7.31 -30.10
CA VAL A 1021 5.82 -7.17 -30.59
C VAL A 1021 6.27 -8.54 -31.10
N ASP A 1022 6.80 -8.52 -32.34
CA ASP A 1022 7.38 -9.68 -33.03
C ASP A 1022 8.85 -9.83 -32.71
#